data_df24f207b99283e4f2cfef43bac60ef3
#
_entry.id   df24f207b99283e4f2cfef43bac60ef3
#
_cell.length_a   1.000
_cell.length_b   1.000
_cell.length_c   1.000
_cell.angle_alpha   90.00
_cell.angle_beta   90.00
_cell.angle_gamma   90.00
#
_symmetry.space_group_name_H-M   'P 1'
#
loop_
_entity.id
_entity.type
_entity.pdbx_description
1 polymer ?
#
loop_
_entity_poly.entity_id
_entity_poly.type
_entity_poly.pdbx_seq_one_letter_code
_entity_poly.pdbx_strand_id
1 'polypeptide(L)'
;MSDPISLFTRWRTTSASQWGELEIQKDASMVRKGRQSFRGIICSSTRSVAAVVIAWQLMSGLASAIDIEDMRWGFNGKVALNRFNILSVLVRNPTPQPFDGEMRLVKKLGGAATVDARIVEPVSLAPFSSKWVQFYPYVNGAWGNSVGNETWWLQYGRGETVEVPQPRVAKYQRVILDDSSGLGPRGGVLRRMPENLFPSFISATDGLQVVALDREPRTWIPTQKECFLEWIDLGGTVVLLHGSSGKFPDFSGPLAVLNSPLDDRRYGAGRVMKVGMQRAQFNEDEARQAFVSLPKNHLQPNEKPEDPIDYVDPTEQNQANPNAYGEGADPFSASSFMGQLKEMTKPEHNWILLHFMFWVYIAMVFPGCYLLGKRWSDFRVVYAGLLGTVVLFSFLFSIVGQRGYGEATAVHSVAIAKALPDGGLDVAAWSNVFVTNGAYYTIKHNGRGALYSTCNESEQVNGEINNGADGSFRVDIPPFSNREFATRIKLPAGSPKIKVDSFKLTEARLAELELSIDGVKQEDTQFVNALFGDRFYTLHWQNGKLKLAGDAGDAASMLKVQNMQNWSRNQYGYGYDYQREGQTVKDRFNLMYTPLLSRSLNVARESEARQVRLPPDLVRVFLYAKMPAEFAVQSTSLGGHNGEVLYCVDVPLPVQ
;
A
#
# COMPACT_ATOMS: atom_id res chain seq x y z
N MET A 1 -40.42 36.82 16.28
CA MET A 1 -40.93 37.45 15.05
C MET A 1 -40.25 36.74 13.89
N SER A 2 -41.03 35.84 13.37
CA SER A 2 -41.27 35.40 12.00
C SER A 2 -40.07 34.95 11.17
N ASP A 3 -40.01 33.64 11.07
CA ASP A 3 -39.51 32.92 9.90
C ASP A 3 -40.19 33.37 8.63
N PRO A 4 -39.52 33.30 7.48
CA PRO A 4 -40.18 32.60 6.40
C PRO A 4 -39.28 31.63 5.57
N ILE A 5 -39.96 30.58 5.21
CA ILE A 5 -40.05 29.86 3.95
C ILE A 5 -39.05 28.73 3.71
N SER A 6 -39.50 27.57 4.14
CA SER A 6 -39.27 26.26 3.53
C SER A 6 -39.98 26.18 2.18
N LEU A 7 -39.26 26.04 1.09
CA LEU A 7 -39.74 25.56 -0.22
C LEU A 7 -38.55 25.18 -1.10
N PHE A 8 -38.10 23.92 -1.00
CA PHE A 8 -37.51 23.22 -2.15
C PHE A 8 -37.88 21.73 -2.05
N THR A 9 -38.87 21.45 -2.74
CA THR A 9 -39.38 20.29 -3.45
C THR A 9 -38.47 19.09 -3.57
N ARG A 10 -39.03 18.03 -2.99
CA ARG A 10 -38.88 16.61 -3.27
C ARG A 10 -38.80 16.31 -4.78
N TRP A 11 -37.65 15.91 -5.29
CA TRP A 11 -37.56 15.13 -6.52
C TRP A 11 -37.50 13.66 -6.15
N ARG A 12 -38.62 12.97 -6.40
CA ARG A 12 -38.70 11.51 -6.43
C ARG A 12 -37.92 11.03 -7.68
N THR A 13 -36.90 10.25 -7.48
CA THR A 13 -36.35 9.38 -8.50
C THR A 13 -37.27 8.18 -8.68
N THR A 14 -38.07 8.20 -9.73
CA THR A 14 -38.74 7.02 -10.26
C THR A 14 -37.75 6.19 -11.03
N SER A 15 -37.57 4.96 -10.57
CA SER A 15 -36.87 3.89 -11.25
C SER A 15 -37.55 3.57 -12.58
N ALA A 16 -36.84 3.69 -13.66
CA ALA A 16 -37.23 3.16 -14.95
C ALA A 16 -36.67 1.74 -15.12
N SER A 17 -37.49 0.77 -14.73
CA SER A 17 -37.35 -0.61 -15.14
C SER A 17 -38.49 -0.92 -16.09
N GLN A 18 -38.26 -0.83 -17.39
CA GLN A 18 -39.06 -1.46 -18.46
C GLN A 18 -38.42 -1.20 -19.82
N TRP A 19 -37.65 -2.16 -20.28
CA TRP A 19 -37.47 -2.49 -21.70
C TRP A 19 -37.46 -4.01 -21.73
N GLY A 20 -38.50 -4.66 -22.09
CA GLY A 20 -39.03 -4.97 -23.39
C GLY A 20 -38.34 -6.23 -23.89
N GLU A 21 -38.88 -7.44 -23.41
CA GLU A 21 -38.64 -8.71 -24.10
C GLU A 21 -39.28 -8.64 -25.49
N LEU A 22 -38.48 -8.72 -26.52
CA LEU A 22 -38.91 -8.95 -27.91
C LEU A 22 -38.94 -10.45 -28.14
N GLU A 23 -40.16 -11.01 -28.02
CA GLU A 23 -40.54 -12.32 -28.53
C GLU A 23 -40.33 -12.36 -30.05
N ILE A 24 -39.41 -13.18 -30.49
CA ILE A 24 -39.34 -13.59 -31.89
C ILE A 24 -40.14 -14.88 -32.02
N GLN A 25 -41.41 -14.74 -32.32
CA GLN A 25 -42.25 -15.82 -32.87
C GLN A 25 -41.76 -16.16 -34.28
N LYS A 26 -41.23 -17.35 -34.45
CA LYS A 26 -41.02 -17.95 -35.78
C LYS A 26 -42.09 -19.00 -36.01
N ASP A 27 -43.00 -18.65 -36.90
CA ASP A 27 -43.88 -19.57 -37.58
C ASP A 27 -43.10 -20.65 -38.31
N ALA A 28 -43.43 -21.90 -38.01
CA ALA A 28 -43.06 -23.05 -38.78
C ALA A 28 -44.30 -23.90 -39.06
N SER A 29 -44.98 -23.55 -40.11
CA SER A 29 -46.00 -24.42 -40.69
C SER A 29 -45.54 -24.97 -42.02
N MET A 30 -45.72 -26.29 -42.15
CA MET A 30 -45.83 -27.10 -43.35
C MET A 30 -44.57 -27.40 -44.19
N VAL A 31 -44.11 -28.61 -44.05
CA VAL A 31 -44.14 -29.54 -45.21
C VAL A 31 -44.36 -30.98 -44.71
N ARG A 32 -45.50 -31.53 -45.02
CA ARG A 32 -45.87 -32.97 -44.94
C ARG A 32 -45.55 -33.64 -46.25
N LYS A 33 -44.86 -34.76 -46.21
CA LYS A 33 -45.11 -36.01 -46.94
C LYS A 33 -43.85 -36.76 -47.35
N GLY A 34 -43.81 -37.98 -46.93
CA GLY A 34 -43.26 -38.98 -47.79
C GLY A 34 -42.44 -40.10 -47.16
N ARG A 35 -43.11 -41.16 -46.75
CA ARG A 35 -42.78 -42.60 -47.01
C ARG A 35 -41.62 -43.30 -46.31
N GLN A 36 -42.04 -44.24 -45.52
CA GLN A 36 -41.69 -45.68 -45.53
C GLN A 36 -40.40 -46.13 -44.83
N SER A 37 -40.66 -46.75 -43.68
CA SER A 37 -40.33 -48.15 -43.39
C SER A 37 -38.93 -48.65 -43.72
N PHE A 38 -38.11 -48.74 -42.69
CA PHE A 38 -37.17 -49.84 -42.51
C PHE A 38 -37.12 -50.26 -41.07
N ARG A 39 -37.65 -51.44 -40.78
CA ARG A 39 -37.42 -52.15 -39.51
C ARG A 39 -35.96 -52.60 -39.51
N GLY A 40 -35.20 -52.16 -38.58
CA GLY A 40 -33.87 -52.67 -38.23
C GLY A 40 -33.73 -52.74 -36.73
N ILE A 41 -33.86 -53.94 -36.20
CA ILE A 41 -33.51 -54.29 -34.82
C ILE A 41 -32.00 -54.11 -34.69
N ILE A 42 -31.53 -53.02 -34.10
CA ILE A 42 -30.14 -52.87 -33.69
C ILE A 42 -30.12 -52.47 -32.24
N CYS A 43 -29.76 -53.41 -31.40
CA CYS A 43 -29.09 -53.40 -30.12
C CYS A 43 -29.39 -52.23 -29.18
N SER A 44 -30.16 -52.53 -28.15
CA SER A 44 -30.30 -51.73 -26.90
C SER A 44 -28.99 -51.56 -26.12
N SER A 45 -27.87 -52.15 -26.55
CA SER A 45 -26.57 -52.07 -25.85
C SER A 45 -25.78 -50.78 -26.12
N THR A 46 -25.96 -50.11 -27.26
CA THR A 46 -25.23 -48.87 -27.57
C THR A 46 -25.76 -47.64 -26.84
N ARG A 47 -27.03 -47.64 -26.45
CA ARG A 47 -27.61 -46.55 -25.65
C ARG A 47 -27.11 -46.57 -24.20
N SER A 48 -26.85 -47.72 -23.62
CA SER A 48 -26.32 -47.86 -22.27
C SER A 48 -24.86 -47.45 -22.17
N VAL A 49 -24.04 -47.73 -23.18
CA VAL A 49 -22.63 -47.31 -23.19
C VAL A 49 -22.50 -45.80 -23.39
N ALA A 50 -23.31 -45.19 -24.27
CA ALA A 50 -23.34 -43.75 -24.45
C ALA A 50 -23.81 -43.01 -23.16
N ALA A 51 -24.82 -43.55 -22.46
CA ALA A 51 -25.27 -42.98 -21.18
C ALA A 51 -24.21 -43.11 -20.07
N VAL A 52 -23.46 -44.20 -20.03
CA VAL A 52 -22.36 -44.39 -19.08
C VAL A 52 -21.18 -43.46 -19.39
N VAL A 53 -20.83 -43.27 -20.66
CA VAL A 53 -19.78 -42.33 -21.06
C VAL A 53 -20.19 -40.88 -20.80
N ILE A 54 -21.45 -40.52 -21.06
CA ILE A 54 -21.99 -39.18 -20.75
C ILE A 54 -22.09 -38.99 -19.22
N ALA A 55 -22.51 -40.00 -18.46
CA ALA A 55 -22.50 -39.95 -17.00
C ALA A 55 -21.06 -39.86 -16.44
N TRP A 56 -20.10 -40.52 -17.05
CA TRP A 56 -18.69 -40.44 -16.67
C TRP A 56 -18.08 -39.07 -17.04
N GLN A 57 -18.45 -38.48 -18.17
CA GLN A 57 -18.07 -37.12 -18.53
C GLN A 57 -18.77 -36.06 -17.65
N LEU A 58 -19.99 -36.31 -17.19
CA LEU A 58 -20.69 -35.46 -16.25
C LEU A 58 -20.16 -35.59 -14.82
N MET A 59 -19.69 -36.78 -14.41
CA MET A 59 -19.07 -36.99 -13.12
C MET A 59 -17.60 -36.48 -13.05
N SER A 60 -16.87 -36.44 -14.16
CA SER A 60 -15.54 -35.85 -14.23
C SER A 60 -15.57 -34.31 -14.19
N GLY A 61 -16.74 -33.70 -14.27
CA GLY A 61 -16.92 -32.23 -14.23
C GLY A 61 -17.06 -31.61 -12.81
N LEU A 62 -17.08 -32.42 -11.76
CA LEU A 62 -17.33 -31.94 -10.39
C LEU A 62 -16.12 -32.00 -9.45
N ALA A 63 -14.99 -32.53 -9.90
CA ALA A 63 -13.78 -32.45 -9.09
C ALA A 63 -13.19 -31.06 -9.19
N SER A 64 -13.04 -30.37 -8.06
CA SER A 64 -12.25 -29.15 -7.99
C SER A 64 -10.87 -29.42 -8.59
N ALA A 65 -10.41 -28.50 -9.45
CA ALA A 65 -9.10 -28.68 -10.09
C ALA A 65 -7.95 -28.61 -9.07
N ILE A 66 -8.17 -27.92 -7.93
CA ILE A 66 -7.22 -27.80 -6.83
C ILE A 66 -7.98 -27.69 -5.49
N ASP A 67 -7.37 -28.18 -4.43
CA ASP A 67 -7.86 -28.07 -3.05
C ASP A 67 -7.01 -27.07 -2.26
N ILE A 68 -7.65 -26.30 -1.38
CA ILE A 68 -6.95 -25.41 -0.45
C ILE A 68 -6.86 -26.11 0.91
N GLU A 69 -5.63 -26.45 1.33
CA GLU A 69 -5.38 -27.20 2.54
C GLU A 69 -5.15 -26.33 3.78
N ASP A 70 -4.49 -25.16 3.63
CA ASP A 70 -4.17 -24.24 4.74
C ASP A 70 -4.06 -22.80 4.23
N MET A 71 -4.38 -21.83 5.10
CA MET A 71 -4.22 -20.40 4.85
C MET A 71 -3.65 -19.72 6.08
N ARG A 72 -2.60 -18.92 5.89
CA ARG A 72 -1.89 -18.24 6.98
C ARG A 72 -1.61 -16.79 6.67
N TRP A 73 -2.05 -15.92 7.58
CA TRP A 73 -1.74 -14.50 7.53
C TRP A 73 -0.40 -14.20 8.19
N GLY A 74 0.34 -13.29 7.58
CA GLY A 74 1.58 -12.72 8.10
C GLY A 74 2.61 -13.79 8.49
N PHE A 75 3.50 -13.40 9.38
CA PHE A 75 4.55 -14.29 9.86
C PHE A 75 4.08 -15.18 11.02
N ASN A 76 3.08 -14.75 11.77
CA ASN A 76 2.61 -15.43 12.98
C ASN A 76 1.08 -15.59 13.06
N GLY A 77 0.38 -15.46 11.94
CA GLY A 77 -1.08 -15.48 11.85
C GLY A 77 -1.74 -14.13 12.15
N LYS A 78 -0.95 -13.05 12.14
CA LYS A 78 -1.38 -11.67 12.36
C LYS A 78 -0.95 -10.78 11.21
N VAL A 79 -1.57 -9.61 11.07
CA VAL A 79 -1.26 -8.59 10.06
C VAL A 79 -0.91 -7.26 10.72
N ALA A 80 -0.06 -6.49 10.08
CA ALA A 80 0.20 -5.10 10.43
C ALA A 80 -0.68 -4.19 9.56
N LEU A 81 -1.40 -3.25 10.19
CA LEU A 81 -2.26 -2.32 9.46
C LEU A 81 -1.46 -1.29 8.66
N ASN A 82 -2.08 -0.81 7.59
CA ASN A 82 -1.51 0.19 6.67
C ASN A 82 -0.16 -0.25 6.07
N ARG A 83 0.00 -1.55 5.83
CA ARG A 83 1.21 -2.18 5.30
C ARG A 83 0.88 -3.34 4.38
N PHE A 84 1.87 -3.71 3.58
CA PHE A 84 1.82 -4.98 2.87
C PHE A 84 2.04 -6.14 3.84
N ASN A 85 1.21 -7.17 3.71
CA ASN A 85 1.27 -8.37 4.53
C ASN A 85 1.36 -9.60 3.64
N ILE A 86 1.81 -10.72 4.21
CA ILE A 86 1.87 -11.99 3.50
C ILE A 86 0.60 -12.78 3.80
N LEU A 87 -0.03 -13.33 2.77
CA LEU A 87 -1.01 -14.41 2.88
C LEU A 87 -0.43 -15.63 2.20
N SER A 88 -0.07 -16.64 2.97
CA SER A 88 0.42 -17.93 2.46
C SER A 88 -0.72 -18.93 2.38
N VAL A 89 -0.93 -19.52 1.22
CA VAL A 89 -1.99 -20.48 0.91
C VAL A 89 -1.35 -21.80 0.49
N LEU A 90 -1.65 -22.90 1.18
CA LEU A 90 -1.23 -24.24 0.78
C LEU A 90 -2.27 -24.80 -0.19
N VAL A 91 -1.82 -25.01 -1.41
CA VAL A 91 -2.67 -25.50 -2.51
C VAL A 91 -2.21 -26.90 -2.90
N ARG A 92 -3.16 -27.82 -3.08
CA ARG A 92 -2.92 -29.19 -3.52
C ARG A 92 -3.63 -29.46 -4.84
N ASN A 93 -2.94 -30.15 -5.72
CA ASN A 93 -3.55 -30.76 -6.90
C ASN A 93 -3.91 -32.21 -6.58
N PRO A 94 -5.20 -32.55 -6.38
CA PRO A 94 -5.61 -33.92 -6.10
C PRO A 94 -5.70 -34.80 -7.36
N THR A 95 -5.46 -34.23 -8.55
CA THR A 95 -5.68 -34.89 -9.84
C THR A 95 -4.38 -35.50 -10.41
N PRO A 96 -4.47 -36.48 -11.30
CA PRO A 96 -3.31 -37.04 -12.00
C PRO A 96 -2.80 -36.17 -13.14
N GLN A 97 -3.46 -35.01 -13.41
CA GLN A 97 -3.04 -34.08 -14.43
C GLN A 97 -2.39 -32.84 -13.81
N PRO A 98 -1.37 -32.25 -14.45
CA PRO A 98 -0.82 -31.00 -13.97
C PRO A 98 -1.88 -29.90 -14.03
N PHE A 99 -1.89 -29.05 -13.03
CA PHE A 99 -2.70 -27.83 -13.01
C PHE A 99 -1.82 -26.64 -13.38
N ASP A 100 -2.27 -25.85 -14.33
CA ASP A 100 -1.67 -24.58 -14.71
C ASP A 100 -2.79 -23.54 -14.84
N GLY A 101 -2.73 -22.51 -14.01
CA GLY A 101 -3.80 -21.52 -13.91
C GLY A 101 -3.44 -20.34 -13.03
N GLU A 102 -4.45 -19.58 -12.65
CA GLU A 102 -4.30 -18.39 -11.82
C GLU A 102 -5.18 -18.51 -10.56
N MET A 103 -4.66 -18.00 -9.47
CA MET A 103 -5.41 -17.73 -8.25
C MET A 103 -5.56 -16.23 -8.08
N ARG A 104 -6.73 -15.79 -7.63
CA ARG A 104 -7.06 -14.37 -7.47
C ARG A 104 -7.52 -14.09 -6.05
N LEU A 105 -6.86 -13.14 -5.40
CA LEU A 105 -7.28 -12.64 -4.09
C LEU A 105 -8.11 -11.38 -4.30
N VAL A 106 -9.32 -11.40 -3.79
CA VAL A 106 -10.32 -10.33 -3.95
C VAL A 106 -10.74 -9.82 -2.58
N LYS A 107 -10.78 -8.52 -2.43
CA LYS A 107 -11.30 -7.85 -1.24
C LYS A 107 -12.77 -7.48 -1.42
N LYS A 108 -13.63 -7.77 -0.42
CA LYS A 108 -15.04 -7.40 -0.40
C LYS A 108 -15.37 -6.57 0.84
N LEU A 109 -16.27 -5.62 0.67
CA LEU A 109 -16.82 -4.83 1.76
C LEU A 109 -18.23 -5.33 2.11
N GLY A 110 -18.47 -5.60 3.40
CA GLY A 110 -19.75 -6.12 3.87
C GLY A 110 -20.19 -7.44 3.23
N GLY A 111 -19.22 -8.22 2.72
CA GLY A 111 -19.48 -9.53 2.10
C GLY A 111 -20.04 -9.52 0.68
N ALA A 112 -20.50 -8.37 0.18
CA ALA A 112 -21.20 -8.29 -1.12
C ALA A 112 -20.41 -7.52 -2.19
N ALA A 113 -19.99 -6.29 -1.92
CA ALA A 113 -19.35 -5.44 -2.91
C ALA A 113 -17.85 -5.73 -3.00
N THR A 114 -17.36 -6.07 -4.19
CA THR A 114 -15.91 -6.13 -4.45
C THR A 114 -15.35 -4.70 -4.42
N VAL A 115 -14.27 -4.52 -3.68
CA VAL A 115 -13.52 -3.27 -3.61
C VAL A 115 -12.07 -3.53 -3.97
N ASP A 116 -11.32 -2.48 -4.28
CA ASP A 116 -9.90 -2.57 -4.65
C ASP A 116 -9.65 -3.30 -5.99
N ALA A 117 -8.38 -3.37 -6.43
CA ALA A 117 -7.96 -4.18 -7.56
C ALA A 117 -7.67 -5.62 -7.09
N ARG A 118 -7.91 -6.61 -7.95
CA ARG A 118 -7.63 -8.02 -7.62
C ARG A 118 -6.14 -8.30 -7.71
N ILE A 119 -5.65 -9.10 -6.75
CA ILE A 119 -4.27 -9.60 -6.77
C ILE A 119 -4.29 -10.98 -7.45
N VAL A 120 -3.48 -11.14 -8.48
CA VAL A 120 -3.42 -12.34 -9.32
C VAL A 120 -2.06 -13.00 -9.17
N GLU A 121 -2.05 -14.30 -8.86
CA GLU A 121 -0.84 -15.10 -8.77
C GLU A 121 -0.94 -16.31 -9.69
N PRO A 122 0.02 -16.51 -10.62
CA PRO A 122 0.08 -17.69 -11.45
C PRO A 122 0.50 -18.92 -10.64
N VAL A 123 -0.23 -20.01 -10.79
CA VAL A 123 -0.01 -21.25 -10.04
C VAL A 123 0.13 -22.42 -11.00
N SER A 124 1.29 -23.09 -10.91
CA SER A 124 1.57 -24.32 -11.60
C SER A 124 1.86 -25.43 -10.58
N LEU A 125 1.10 -26.54 -10.66
CA LEU A 125 1.17 -27.67 -9.74
C LEU A 125 1.32 -28.97 -10.53
N ALA A 126 2.31 -29.76 -10.16
CA ALA A 126 2.43 -31.13 -10.68
C ALA A 126 1.27 -32.01 -10.18
N PRO A 127 1.01 -33.16 -10.85
CA PRO A 127 0.04 -34.12 -10.35
C PRO A 127 0.30 -34.53 -8.90
N PHE A 128 -0.75 -34.58 -8.08
CA PHE A 128 -0.71 -35.02 -6.67
C PHE A 128 0.28 -34.25 -5.79
N SER A 129 0.65 -33.02 -6.18
CA SER A 129 1.59 -32.19 -5.41
C SER A 129 0.88 -31.09 -4.64
N SER A 130 1.51 -30.63 -3.55
CA SER A 130 1.10 -29.45 -2.81
C SER A 130 2.20 -28.38 -2.88
N LYS A 131 1.80 -27.11 -2.94
CA LYS A 131 2.70 -25.95 -2.99
C LYS A 131 2.13 -24.80 -2.18
N TRP A 132 3.01 -24.06 -1.52
CA TRP A 132 2.66 -22.78 -0.94
C TRP A 132 2.66 -21.67 -2.00
N VAL A 133 1.57 -20.94 -2.07
CA VAL A 133 1.40 -19.73 -2.90
C VAL A 133 1.30 -18.54 -1.97
N GLN A 134 2.04 -17.47 -2.25
CA GLN A 134 2.06 -16.28 -1.40
C GLN A 134 1.45 -15.09 -2.14
N PHE A 135 0.48 -14.45 -1.49
CA PHE A 135 -0.08 -13.16 -1.89
C PHE A 135 0.43 -12.08 -0.96
N TYR A 136 0.51 -10.86 -1.46
CA TYR A 136 1.01 -9.70 -0.69
C TYR A 136 -0.03 -8.58 -0.68
N PRO A 137 -1.17 -8.75 0.02
CA PRO A 137 -2.19 -7.74 0.13
C PRO A 137 -1.77 -6.59 1.05
N TYR A 138 -2.20 -5.38 0.71
CA TYR A 138 -2.17 -4.25 1.62
C TYR A 138 -3.41 -4.28 2.51
N VAL A 139 -3.22 -4.32 3.82
CA VAL A 139 -4.32 -4.36 4.78
C VAL A 139 -4.52 -2.96 5.35
N ASN A 140 -5.65 -2.36 5.01
CA ASN A 140 -5.99 -1.02 5.50
C ASN A 140 -6.35 -1.07 6.99
N GLY A 141 -6.01 -0.01 7.71
CA GLY A 141 -6.48 0.21 9.07
C GLY A 141 -7.83 0.90 9.04
N ALA A 142 -8.87 0.22 9.49
CA ALA A 142 -10.14 0.87 9.76
C ALA A 142 -10.09 1.65 11.08
N TRP A 143 -11.09 2.49 11.30
CA TRP A 143 -11.25 3.25 12.55
C TRP A 143 -11.17 2.33 13.77
N GLY A 144 -10.30 2.62 14.71
CA GLY A 144 -10.19 1.87 15.96
C GLY A 144 -9.30 0.62 15.94
N ASN A 145 -8.29 0.54 15.07
CA ASN A 145 -7.34 -0.59 14.97
C ASN A 145 -7.99 -1.93 14.58
N SER A 146 -9.13 -1.92 13.92
CA SER A 146 -9.77 -3.11 13.36
C SER A 146 -9.58 -3.17 11.85
N VAL A 147 -9.71 -4.37 11.27
CA VAL A 147 -9.69 -4.57 9.81
C VAL A 147 -11.00 -4.07 9.15
N GLY A 148 -11.95 -3.56 9.94
CA GLY A 148 -13.25 -3.13 9.45
C GLY A 148 -14.12 -4.29 8.95
N ASN A 149 -15.10 -3.95 8.10
CA ASN A 149 -16.01 -4.94 7.49
C ASN A 149 -15.44 -5.54 6.19
N GLU A 150 -14.12 -5.47 6.00
CA GLU A 150 -13.45 -6.05 4.85
C GLU A 150 -13.30 -7.56 5.02
N THR A 151 -13.68 -8.31 4.00
CA THR A 151 -13.46 -9.76 3.90
C THR A 151 -12.61 -10.07 2.67
N TRP A 152 -11.78 -11.08 2.79
CA TRP A 152 -10.90 -11.52 1.71
C TRP A 152 -11.38 -12.84 1.14
N TRP A 153 -11.38 -12.96 -0.18
CA TRP A 153 -11.86 -14.13 -0.90
C TRP A 153 -10.83 -14.59 -1.91
N LEU A 154 -10.55 -15.86 -1.89
CA LEU A 154 -9.73 -16.53 -2.90
C LEU A 154 -10.63 -17.10 -4.00
N GLN A 155 -10.30 -16.75 -5.25
CA GLN A 155 -10.94 -17.28 -6.45
C GLN A 155 -9.93 -18.13 -7.19
N TYR A 156 -10.31 -19.32 -7.61
CA TYR A 156 -9.44 -20.26 -8.31
C TYR A 156 -10.23 -21.19 -9.23
N GLY A 157 -9.53 -21.97 -10.04
CA GLY A 157 -10.15 -22.95 -10.92
C GLY A 157 -11.18 -22.34 -11.89
N ARG A 158 -12.37 -22.92 -11.95
CA ARG A 158 -13.47 -22.49 -12.84
C ARG A 158 -14.42 -21.46 -12.19
N GLY A 159 -13.94 -20.69 -11.25
CA GLY A 159 -14.75 -19.70 -10.52
C GLY A 159 -15.12 -20.15 -9.11
N GLU A 160 -14.45 -21.15 -8.60
CA GLU A 160 -14.55 -21.55 -7.20
C GLU A 160 -14.05 -20.43 -6.29
N THR A 161 -14.71 -20.22 -5.15
CA THR A 161 -14.37 -19.17 -4.20
C THR A 161 -14.37 -19.72 -2.80
N VAL A 162 -13.38 -19.32 -2.03
CA VAL A 162 -13.28 -19.62 -0.59
C VAL A 162 -12.99 -18.35 0.20
N GLU A 163 -13.64 -18.20 1.32
CA GLU A 163 -13.36 -17.08 2.22
C GLU A 163 -12.05 -17.30 2.97
N VAL A 164 -11.20 -16.29 2.96
CA VAL A 164 -9.95 -16.29 3.74
C VAL A 164 -10.28 -15.93 5.18
N PRO A 165 -9.78 -16.67 6.17
CA PRO A 165 -9.99 -16.34 7.58
C PRO A 165 -9.63 -14.89 7.89
N GLN A 166 -10.45 -14.22 8.70
CA GLN A 166 -10.21 -12.84 9.11
C GLN A 166 -8.83 -12.70 9.78
N PRO A 167 -7.97 -11.76 9.33
CA PRO A 167 -6.67 -11.55 9.93
C PRO A 167 -6.81 -10.92 11.32
N ARG A 168 -5.95 -11.34 12.24
CA ARG A 168 -5.77 -10.66 13.52
C ARG A 168 -4.76 -9.54 13.36
N VAL A 169 -5.00 -8.42 14.02
CA VAL A 169 -4.11 -7.24 13.93
C VAL A 169 -3.02 -7.32 15.00
N ALA A 170 -1.81 -6.96 14.63
CA ALA A 170 -0.72 -6.68 15.55
C ALA A 170 0.14 -5.54 15.01
N LYS A 171 0.60 -4.66 15.90
CA LYS A 171 1.51 -3.58 15.50
C LYS A 171 2.84 -4.14 14.96
N TYR A 172 3.32 -5.22 15.58
CA TYR A 172 4.56 -5.89 15.22
C TYR A 172 4.42 -7.41 15.27
N GLN A 173 5.19 -8.10 14.45
CA GLN A 173 5.19 -9.55 14.38
C GLN A 173 6.52 -10.11 14.88
N ARG A 174 6.41 -11.11 15.76
CA ARG A 174 7.55 -11.82 16.36
C ARG A 174 7.39 -13.31 16.08
N VAL A 175 8.42 -13.97 15.56
CA VAL A 175 8.33 -15.37 15.13
C VAL A 175 9.55 -16.17 15.51
N ILE A 176 9.36 -17.49 15.69
CA ILE A 176 10.42 -18.50 15.68
C ILE A 176 10.36 -19.24 14.34
N LEU A 177 11.46 -19.30 13.63
CA LEU A 177 11.53 -20.10 12.41
C LEU A 177 11.64 -21.60 12.74
N ASP A 178 10.88 -22.42 11.99
CA ASP A 178 10.82 -23.87 12.17
C ASP A 178 10.92 -24.58 10.83
N ASP A 179 11.54 -25.77 10.81
CA ASP A 179 11.58 -26.63 9.62
C ASP A 179 10.29 -27.42 9.42
N SER A 180 9.50 -27.58 10.48
CA SER A 180 8.26 -28.34 10.41
C SER A 180 7.17 -27.55 9.68
N SER A 181 6.26 -28.26 9.04
CA SER A 181 5.04 -27.71 8.43
C SER A 181 4.09 -27.01 9.42
N GLY A 182 4.57 -26.74 10.63
CA GLY A 182 3.89 -25.90 11.61
C GLY A 182 2.72 -26.54 12.33
N LEU A 183 2.64 -27.86 12.36
CA LEU A 183 1.63 -28.61 13.09
C LEU A 183 1.98 -28.86 14.57
N GLY A 184 2.94 -28.13 15.13
CA GLY A 184 3.27 -28.20 16.56
C GLY A 184 2.17 -27.61 17.45
N PRO A 185 2.17 -27.94 18.76
CA PRO A 185 1.16 -27.49 19.71
C PRO A 185 1.05 -25.95 19.70
N ARG A 186 -0.17 -25.46 19.68
CA ARG A 186 -0.55 -24.05 19.53
C ARG A 186 -0.33 -23.20 20.81
N GLY A 187 0.53 -23.62 21.71
CA GLY A 187 0.82 -22.92 22.96
C GLY A 187 2.21 -22.30 22.94
N GLY A 188 2.31 -20.99 23.04
CA GLY A 188 3.56 -20.25 23.15
C GLY A 188 3.43 -18.83 22.63
N VAL A 189 4.10 -17.87 23.27
CA VAL A 189 4.09 -16.44 22.94
C VAL A 189 4.64 -16.17 21.53
N LEU A 190 5.59 -16.99 21.09
CA LEU A 190 6.12 -16.90 19.73
C LEU A 190 5.53 -17.99 18.86
N ARG A 191 4.80 -17.56 17.85
CA ARG A 191 4.27 -18.47 16.84
C ARG A 191 5.39 -18.97 15.93
N ARG A 192 5.30 -20.25 15.59
CA ARG A 192 6.22 -20.90 14.68
C ARG A 192 5.83 -20.59 13.24
N MET A 193 6.82 -20.24 12.44
CA MET A 193 6.68 -20.05 11.01
C MET A 193 7.58 -21.06 10.30
N PRO A 194 7.07 -21.82 9.31
CA PRO A 194 7.91 -22.63 8.45
C PRO A 194 8.97 -21.76 7.77
N GLU A 195 10.23 -22.20 7.85
CA GLU A 195 11.35 -21.41 7.31
C GLU A 195 11.23 -21.15 5.81
N ASN A 196 10.66 -22.09 5.04
CA ASN A 196 10.44 -21.96 3.60
C ASN A 196 9.41 -20.88 3.21
N LEU A 197 8.61 -20.36 4.15
CA LEU A 197 7.66 -19.28 3.94
C LEU A 197 8.26 -17.88 4.14
N PHE A 198 9.52 -17.80 4.58
CA PHE A 198 10.20 -16.51 4.67
C PHE A 198 10.31 -15.85 3.29
N PRO A 199 9.99 -14.55 3.13
CA PRO A 199 9.96 -13.89 1.82
C PRO A 199 11.35 -13.77 1.19
N SER A 200 11.37 -13.66 -0.14
CA SER A 200 12.61 -13.52 -0.92
C SER A 200 12.96 -12.05 -1.24
N PHE A 201 12.16 -11.09 -0.77
CA PHE A 201 12.37 -9.66 -1.01
C PHE A 201 11.93 -8.81 0.18
N ILE A 202 12.69 -7.78 0.43
CA ILE A 202 12.57 -6.91 1.60
C ILE A 202 11.22 -6.20 1.70
N SER A 203 10.60 -5.85 0.57
CA SER A 203 9.29 -5.20 0.53
C SER A 203 8.16 -6.01 1.18
N ALA A 204 8.35 -7.33 1.34
CA ALA A 204 7.39 -8.23 1.98
C ALA A 204 7.63 -8.42 3.50
N THR A 205 8.62 -7.76 4.09
CA THR A 205 8.94 -7.89 5.51
C THR A 205 8.31 -6.82 6.40
N ASP A 206 7.39 -6.01 5.85
CA ASP A 206 6.68 -4.99 6.62
C ASP A 206 6.01 -5.59 7.87
N GLY A 207 6.19 -4.97 9.02
CA GLY A 207 5.62 -5.46 10.28
C GLY A 207 6.40 -6.55 11.00
N LEU A 208 7.39 -7.20 10.37
CA LEU A 208 8.27 -8.16 11.03
C LEU A 208 9.29 -7.42 11.91
N GLN A 209 9.31 -7.78 13.18
CA GLN A 209 10.16 -7.11 14.18
C GLN A 209 11.26 -8.01 14.71
N VAL A 210 10.90 -9.25 15.09
CA VAL A 210 11.81 -10.19 15.74
C VAL A 210 11.73 -11.54 15.07
N VAL A 211 12.89 -12.11 14.78
CA VAL A 211 13.04 -13.49 14.31
C VAL A 211 13.96 -14.24 15.28
N ALA A 212 13.44 -15.31 15.87
CA ALA A 212 14.25 -16.20 16.71
C ALA A 212 14.71 -17.42 15.90
N LEU A 213 15.98 -17.77 16.05
CA LEU A 213 16.65 -18.88 15.36
C LEU A 213 17.38 -19.79 16.37
N ASP A 214 17.17 -21.09 16.28
CA ASP A 214 17.93 -22.10 17.04
C ASP A 214 18.87 -22.92 16.16
N ARG A 215 18.87 -22.67 14.85
CA ARG A 215 19.71 -23.31 13.83
C ARG A 215 19.78 -22.45 12.56
N GLU A 216 20.73 -22.78 11.68
CA GLU A 216 20.73 -22.20 10.32
C GLU A 216 19.53 -22.74 9.52
N PRO A 217 18.73 -21.85 8.88
CA PRO A 217 17.65 -22.26 7.98
C PRO A 217 18.20 -23.06 6.79
N ARG A 218 17.70 -24.29 6.61
CA ARG A 218 18.22 -25.22 5.59
C ARG A 218 17.58 -25.04 4.22
N THR A 219 16.33 -24.60 4.21
CA THR A 219 15.54 -24.49 2.97
C THR A 219 15.70 -23.13 2.26
N TRP A 220 16.39 -22.19 2.89
CA TRP A 220 16.52 -20.86 2.34
C TRP A 220 17.40 -20.81 1.09
N ILE A 221 16.81 -20.27 0.02
CA ILE A 221 17.51 -19.89 -1.20
C ILE A 221 18.36 -18.61 -0.98
N PRO A 222 19.35 -18.33 -1.82
CA PRO A 222 20.21 -17.15 -1.66
C PRO A 222 19.46 -15.84 -1.49
N THR A 223 18.38 -15.62 -2.23
CA THR A 223 17.55 -14.41 -2.15
C THR A 223 16.83 -14.25 -0.81
N GLN A 224 16.45 -15.35 -0.13
CA GLN A 224 15.87 -15.28 1.21
C GLN A 224 16.93 -14.93 2.26
N LYS A 225 18.16 -15.45 2.12
CA LYS A 225 19.29 -15.09 3.00
C LYS A 225 19.65 -13.61 2.85
N GLU A 226 19.70 -13.11 1.64
CA GLU A 226 19.92 -11.69 1.32
C GLU A 226 18.82 -10.82 1.94
N CYS A 227 17.56 -11.15 1.67
CA CYS A 227 16.40 -10.45 2.23
C CYS A 227 16.43 -10.39 3.78
N PHE A 228 16.85 -11.48 4.42
CA PHE A 228 16.94 -11.54 5.86
C PHE A 228 18.02 -10.60 6.41
N LEU A 229 19.19 -10.52 5.77
CA LEU A 229 20.25 -9.60 6.15
C LEU A 229 19.84 -8.14 5.94
N GLU A 230 19.19 -7.83 4.83
CA GLU A 230 18.63 -6.51 4.56
C GLU A 230 17.58 -6.11 5.60
N TRP A 231 16.73 -7.07 6.00
CA TRP A 231 15.74 -6.84 7.05
C TRP A 231 16.39 -6.52 8.40
N ILE A 232 17.47 -7.23 8.77
CA ILE A 232 18.23 -6.90 9.98
C ILE A 232 18.81 -5.49 9.85
N ASP A 233 19.45 -5.18 8.73
CA ASP A 233 20.08 -3.87 8.51
C ASP A 233 19.08 -2.71 8.65
N LEU A 234 17.84 -2.89 8.19
CA LEU A 234 16.76 -1.90 8.32
C LEU A 234 16.12 -1.81 9.71
N GLY A 235 16.60 -2.56 10.70
CA GLY A 235 16.14 -2.48 12.09
C GLY A 235 15.54 -3.75 12.67
N GLY A 236 15.57 -4.87 11.93
CA GLY A 236 15.12 -6.18 12.42
C GLY A 236 15.97 -6.69 13.59
N THR A 237 15.36 -7.39 14.52
CA THR A 237 16.04 -8.03 15.65
C THR A 237 16.08 -9.54 15.49
N VAL A 238 17.27 -10.10 15.52
CA VAL A 238 17.50 -11.55 15.54
C VAL A 238 17.81 -12.01 16.95
N VAL A 239 17.12 -13.06 17.38
CA VAL A 239 17.38 -13.72 18.66
C VAL A 239 17.93 -15.11 18.38
N LEU A 240 19.18 -15.36 18.74
CA LEU A 240 19.82 -16.67 18.62
C LEU A 240 19.58 -17.46 19.90
N LEU A 241 18.94 -18.62 19.76
CA LEU A 241 18.65 -19.56 20.82
C LEU A 241 19.66 -20.71 20.78
N HIS A 242 19.81 -21.42 21.90
CA HIS A 242 20.55 -22.69 21.91
C HIS A 242 19.86 -23.74 21.04
N GLY A 243 20.61 -24.37 20.18
CA GLY A 243 20.16 -25.56 19.47
C GLY A 243 20.02 -26.78 20.41
N SER A 244 19.65 -27.91 19.85
CA SER A 244 19.49 -29.18 20.59
C SER A 244 20.77 -29.63 21.31
N SER A 245 21.94 -29.18 20.83
CA SER A 245 23.26 -29.46 21.46
C SER A 245 23.59 -28.59 22.68
N GLY A 246 22.74 -27.61 23.02
CA GLY A 246 23.03 -26.63 24.06
C GLY A 246 24.03 -25.53 23.64
N LYS A 247 24.38 -25.46 22.35
CA LYS A 247 25.26 -24.44 21.78
C LYS A 247 24.46 -23.51 20.86
N PHE A 248 24.95 -22.31 20.68
CA PHE A 248 24.39 -21.39 19.65
C PHE A 248 24.63 -21.97 18.25
N PRO A 249 23.71 -21.68 17.31
CA PRO A 249 23.88 -22.10 15.93
C PRO A 249 25.12 -21.47 15.30
N ASP A 250 25.77 -22.21 14.43
CA ASP A 250 26.84 -21.74 13.56
C ASP A 250 26.28 -21.59 12.14
N PHE A 251 26.46 -20.41 11.56
CA PHE A 251 25.91 -20.02 10.27
C PHE A 251 26.99 -20.03 9.20
N SER A 252 26.63 -20.40 7.99
CA SER A 252 27.52 -20.50 6.85
C SER A 252 27.17 -19.47 5.74
N GLY A 253 28.12 -19.25 4.82
CA GLY A 253 27.92 -18.38 3.65
C GLY A 253 27.55 -16.94 4.04
N PRO A 254 26.54 -16.32 3.40
CA PRO A 254 26.14 -14.95 3.69
C PRO A 254 25.71 -14.72 5.15
N LEU A 255 25.13 -15.74 5.80
CA LEU A 255 24.70 -15.65 7.18
C LEU A 255 25.84 -15.75 8.21
N ALA A 256 27.08 -16.06 7.80
CA ALA A 256 28.23 -16.16 8.70
C ALA A 256 28.48 -14.86 9.51
N VAL A 257 27.98 -13.73 9.02
CA VAL A 257 28.02 -12.44 9.73
C VAL A 257 27.30 -12.49 11.08
N LEU A 258 26.37 -13.45 11.29
CA LEU A 258 25.65 -13.65 12.54
C LEU A 258 26.51 -14.38 13.60
N ASN A 259 27.63 -15.01 13.21
CA ASN A 259 28.57 -15.67 14.11
C ASN A 259 29.44 -14.66 14.84
N SER A 260 28.86 -13.92 15.78
CA SER A 260 29.60 -12.98 16.61
C SER A 260 29.98 -13.61 17.94
N PRO A 261 31.16 -13.34 18.52
CA PRO A 261 31.47 -13.75 19.89
C PRO A 261 30.66 -12.97 20.92
N LEU A 262 30.12 -11.79 20.58
CA LEU A 262 29.35 -10.94 21.45
C LEU A 262 27.93 -11.47 21.63
N ASP A 263 27.39 -11.36 22.86
CA ASP A 263 26.02 -11.75 23.17
C ASP A 263 24.99 -10.76 22.59
N ASP A 264 25.43 -9.59 22.26
CA ASP A 264 24.63 -8.53 21.69
C ASP A 264 25.47 -7.73 20.70
N ARG A 265 25.06 -7.76 19.47
CA ARG A 265 25.75 -7.08 18.36
C ARG A 265 24.77 -6.32 17.51
N ARG A 266 25.15 -5.12 17.16
CA ARG A 266 24.44 -4.33 16.17
C ARG A 266 24.86 -4.74 14.76
N TYR A 267 23.87 -4.71 13.85
CA TYR A 267 24.05 -4.93 12.43
C TYR A 267 23.18 -3.90 11.68
N GLY A 268 23.80 -2.87 11.12
CA GLY A 268 23.08 -1.72 10.58
C GLY A 268 22.24 -1.02 11.65
N ALA A 269 20.96 -0.78 11.37
CA ALA A 269 19.99 -0.28 12.35
C ALA A 269 19.42 -1.39 13.24
N GLY A 270 19.62 -2.64 12.89
CA GLY A 270 19.12 -3.80 13.62
C GLY A 270 20.10 -4.41 14.59
N ARG A 271 19.76 -5.60 15.08
CA ARG A 271 20.44 -6.21 16.21
C ARG A 271 20.44 -7.73 16.15
N VAL A 272 21.53 -8.35 16.58
CA VAL A 272 21.67 -9.78 16.76
C VAL A 272 21.99 -10.06 18.22
N MET A 273 21.14 -10.81 18.89
CA MET A 273 21.24 -11.12 20.33
C MET A 273 21.29 -12.61 20.57
N LYS A 274 22.07 -13.03 21.55
CA LYS A 274 22.16 -14.41 22.03
C LYS A 274 21.40 -14.56 23.32
N VAL A 275 20.49 -15.51 23.37
CA VAL A 275 19.74 -15.88 24.57
C VAL A 275 20.03 -17.33 24.92
N GLY A 276 20.64 -17.57 26.07
CA GLY A 276 21.10 -18.87 26.53
C GLY A 276 19.98 -19.85 26.92
N MET A 277 18.91 -19.90 26.08
CA MET A 277 17.75 -20.77 26.28
C MET A 277 17.55 -21.67 25.09
N GLN A 278 17.11 -22.90 25.32
CA GLN A 278 16.65 -23.77 24.24
C GLN A 278 15.22 -23.43 23.84
N ARG A 279 14.87 -23.71 22.58
CA ARG A 279 13.50 -23.50 22.05
C ARG A 279 12.41 -24.11 22.96
N ALA A 280 12.65 -25.31 23.53
CA ALA A 280 11.68 -25.95 24.40
C ALA A 280 11.46 -25.24 25.75
N GLN A 281 12.43 -24.46 26.20
CA GLN A 281 12.37 -23.64 27.40
C GLN A 281 11.73 -22.27 27.17
N PHE A 282 11.51 -21.92 25.91
CA PHE A 282 10.88 -20.67 25.51
C PHE A 282 9.36 -20.76 25.75
N ASN A 283 8.97 -20.82 27.03
CA ASN A 283 7.58 -20.74 27.44
C ASN A 283 7.10 -19.28 27.43
N GLU A 284 5.82 -19.07 27.71
CA GLU A 284 5.19 -17.75 27.63
C GLU A 284 5.83 -16.72 28.56
N ASP A 285 6.16 -17.10 29.79
CA ASP A 285 6.70 -16.20 30.80
C ASP A 285 8.18 -15.88 30.57
N GLU A 286 8.96 -16.87 30.13
CA GLU A 286 10.38 -16.68 29.83
C GLU A 286 10.59 -15.88 28.53
N ALA A 287 9.73 -16.12 27.53
CA ALA A 287 9.72 -15.26 26.35
C ALA A 287 9.34 -13.82 26.71
N ARG A 288 8.39 -13.62 27.62
CA ARG A 288 8.07 -12.29 28.17
C ARG A 288 9.29 -11.64 28.80
N GLN A 289 9.97 -12.32 29.70
CA GLN A 289 11.16 -11.80 30.37
C GLN A 289 12.30 -11.52 29.40
N ALA A 290 12.59 -12.45 28.49
CA ALA A 290 13.61 -12.28 27.46
C ALA A 290 13.30 -11.10 26.54
N PHE A 291 12.04 -10.92 26.11
CA PHE A 291 11.67 -9.77 25.25
C PHE A 291 11.51 -8.46 25.99
N VAL A 292 11.20 -8.45 27.29
CA VAL A 292 11.23 -7.24 28.14
C VAL A 292 12.67 -6.85 28.44
N SER A 293 13.57 -7.82 28.64
CA SER A 293 14.99 -7.59 28.83
C SER A 293 15.76 -7.32 27.53
N LEU A 294 15.16 -7.64 26.36
CA LEU A 294 15.71 -7.20 25.08
C LEU A 294 15.80 -5.69 25.11
N PRO A 295 17.00 -5.11 24.98
CA PRO A 295 17.12 -3.68 24.88
C PRO A 295 16.19 -3.22 23.77
N LYS A 296 15.25 -2.37 24.12
CA LYS A 296 14.24 -1.87 23.20
C LYS A 296 14.97 -1.30 22.00
N ASN A 297 14.61 -1.75 20.81
CA ASN A 297 15.10 -1.10 19.62
C ASN A 297 14.76 0.38 19.77
N HIS A 298 15.78 1.24 19.79
CA HIS A 298 15.66 2.63 20.16
C HIS A 298 14.69 3.46 19.30
N LEU A 299 14.17 2.85 18.25
CA LEU A 299 13.13 3.41 17.39
C LEU A 299 11.71 2.95 17.76
N GLN A 300 11.56 2.14 18.81
CA GLN A 300 10.25 1.62 19.19
C GLN A 300 9.75 2.29 20.47
N PRO A 301 8.45 2.65 20.51
CA PRO A 301 7.82 3.12 21.71
C PRO A 301 8.05 2.14 22.86
N ASN A 302 8.27 2.65 24.06
CA ASN A 302 8.25 1.86 25.27
C ASN A 302 6.86 1.26 25.44
N GLU A 303 6.64 0.04 24.91
CA GLU A 303 5.51 -0.73 25.36
C GLU A 303 5.66 -0.88 26.87
N LYS A 304 4.66 -0.42 27.63
CA LYS A 304 4.56 -0.78 29.04
C LYS A 304 4.64 -2.30 29.11
N PRO A 305 5.24 -2.87 30.18
CA PRO A 305 5.28 -4.32 30.39
C PRO A 305 3.89 -4.98 30.50
N GLU A 306 2.84 -4.19 30.42
CA GLU A 306 1.45 -4.59 30.45
C GLU A 306 1.08 -5.10 29.06
N ASP A 307 1.03 -6.39 28.92
CA ASP A 307 0.64 -7.23 27.81
C ASP A 307 1.66 -7.49 26.69
N PRO A 308 2.43 -8.56 26.86
CA PRO A 308 3.11 -9.20 25.75
C PRO A 308 2.16 -9.99 24.83
N ILE A 309 0.88 -10.04 25.16
CA ILE A 309 -0.17 -10.60 24.33
C ILE A 309 -0.87 -9.42 23.66
N ASP A 310 -0.50 -9.13 22.41
CA ASP A 310 -1.31 -8.32 21.51
C ASP A 310 -2.64 -9.03 21.17
N TYR A 311 -3.26 -9.65 22.13
CA TYR A 311 -4.62 -10.15 22.04
C TYR A 311 -5.51 -9.05 22.59
N VAL A 312 -5.83 -8.10 21.76
CA VAL A 312 -7.05 -7.33 21.99
C VAL A 312 -8.20 -8.27 21.63
N ASP A 313 -8.85 -8.81 22.65
CA ASP A 313 -10.07 -9.58 22.49
C ASP A 313 -11.05 -8.70 21.69
N PRO A 314 -11.62 -9.18 20.57
CA PRO A 314 -12.63 -8.43 19.83
C PRO A 314 -13.84 -8.03 20.69
N THR A 315 -14.09 -8.72 21.80
CA THR A 315 -15.10 -8.37 22.78
C THR A 315 -14.70 -7.23 23.70
N GLU A 316 -13.39 -7.04 23.98
CA GLU A 316 -12.90 -5.87 24.73
C GLU A 316 -12.83 -4.62 23.86
N GLN A 317 -12.62 -4.76 22.53
CA GLN A 317 -12.73 -3.63 21.59
C GLN A 317 -14.11 -2.99 21.58
N ASN A 318 -15.17 -3.75 21.84
CA ASN A 318 -16.53 -3.20 21.94
C ASN A 318 -16.83 -2.46 23.26
N GLN A 319 -15.98 -2.61 24.28
CA GLN A 319 -16.04 -1.83 25.52
C GLN A 319 -15.13 -0.59 25.52
N ALA A 320 -14.28 -0.43 24.50
CA ALA A 320 -13.52 0.80 24.30
C ALA A 320 -14.52 1.94 24.07
N ASN A 321 -14.58 2.83 25.04
CA ASN A 321 -15.32 4.05 25.17
C ASN A 321 -15.98 4.54 23.85
N PRO A 322 -17.32 4.50 23.71
CA PRO A 322 -17.99 4.98 22.50
C PRO A 322 -17.76 6.48 22.23
N ASN A 323 -17.18 7.21 23.17
CA ASN A 323 -16.76 8.60 23.00
C ASN A 323 -15.33 8.74 22.43
N ALA A 324 -14.61 7.65 22.22
CA ALA A 324 -13.34 7.64 21.48
C ALA A 324 -13.50 7.82 19.95
N TYR A 325 -14.72 8.09 19.49
CA TYR A 325 -14.99 8.49 18.09
C TYR A 325 -14.26 9.76 17.64
N GLY A 326 -13.46 10.38 18.51
CA GLY A 326 -12.69 11.58 18.22
C GLY A 326 -11.19 11.42 18.09
N GLU A 327 -10.61 10.28 18.45
CA GLU A 327 -9.17 10.05 18.33
C GLU A 327 -8.82 9.42 16.98
N GLY A 328 -8.85 10.28 16.00
CA GLY A 328 -8.06 10.35 14.80
C GLY A 328 -7.95 9.11 13.90
N ALA A 329 -8.39 9.27 12.65
CA ALA A 329 -7.91 8.45 11.54
C ALA A 329 -6.38 8.28 11.68
N ASP A 330 -5.89 7.05 11.47
CA ASP A 330 -4.45 6.77 11.47
C ASP A 330 -3.77 7.71 10.47
N PRO A 331 -2.89 8.62 10.90
CA PRO A 331 -2.21 9.56 10.01
C PRO A 331 -1.34 8.84 8.97
N PHE A 332 -1.13 7.54 9.14
CA PHE A 332 -0.40 6.68 8.23
C PHE A 332 -1.28 5.97 7.20
N SER A 333 -2.59 6.22 7.20
CA SER A 333 -3.43 5.62 6.17
C SER A 333 -2.95 6.04 4.78
N ALA A 334 -2.88 5.09 3.87
CA ALA A 334 -2.50 5.38 2.48
C ALA A 334 -3.43 6.43 1.86
N SER A 335 -4.70 6.42 2.25
CA SER A 335 -5.72 7.38 1.81
C SER A 335 -5.36 8.83 2.13
N SER A 336 -4.64 9.09 3.23
CA SER A 336 -4.21 10.45 3.60
C SER A 336 -3.21 11.03 2.60
N PHE A 337 -2.21 10.25 2.19
CA PHE A 337 -1.25 10.67 1.16
C PHE A 337 -1.89 10.74 -0.22
N MET A 338 -2.68 9.74 -0.58
CA MET A 338 -3.36 9.65 -1.86
C MET A 338 -4.32 10.81 -2.08
N GLY A 339 -5.11 11.16 -1.06
CA GLY A 339 -6.01 12.30 -1.12
C GLY A 339 -5.29 13.62 -1.38
N GLN A 340 -4.13 13.86 -0.76
CA GLN A 340 -3.33 15.06 -1.04
C GLN A 340 -2.75 15.05 -2.46
N LEU A 341 -2.29 13.90 -2.94
CA LEU A 341 -1.80 13.78 -4.32
C LEU A 341 -2.92 13.99 -5.34
N LYS A 342 -4.14 13.52 -5.04
CA LYS A 342 -5.33 13.73 -5.86
C LYS A 342 -5.70 15.20 -5.96
N GLU A 343 -5.61 15.94 -4.85
CA GLU A 343 -5.84 17.38 -4.86
C GLU A 343 -4.88 18.14 -5.79
N MET A 344 -3.65 17.65 -6.01
CA MET A 344 -2.68 18.24 -6.93
C MET A 344 -3.07 18.07 -8.41
N THR A 345 -3.95 17.12 -8.73
CA THR A 345 -4.44 16.88 -10.09
C THR A 345 -5.74 17.60 -10.39
N LYS A 346 -6.34 18.28 -9.40
CA LYS A 346 -7.56 19.08 -9.66
C LYS A 346 -7.21 20.28 -10.52
N PRO A 347 -7.98 20.53 -11.61
CA PRO A 347 -7.74 21.67 -12.46
C PRO A 347 -7.97 22.97 -11.68
N GLU A 348 -7.02 23.87 -11.77
CA GLU A 348 -7.17 25.23 -11.26
C GLU A 348 -7.98 26.06 -12.26
N HIS A 349 -9.28 26.05 -12.13
CA HIS A 349 -10.16 26.88 -12.92
C HIS A 349 -10.07 28.33 -12.46
N ASN A 350 -9.86 29.24 -13.40
CA ASN A 350 -10.01 30.66 -13.11
C ASN A 350 -11.52 31.02 -13.02
N TRP A 351 -12.09 30.72 -11.84
CA TRP A 351 -13.51 30.95 -11.57
C TRP A 351 -13.92 32.38 -11.80
N ILE A 352 -13.07 33.38 -11.55
CA ILE A 352 -13.34 34.78 -11.76
C ILE A 352 -13.57 35.03 -13.25
N LEU A 353 -12.70 34.50 -14.11
CA LEU A 353 -12.84 34.65 -15.56
C LEU A 353 -14.10 33.93 -16.07
N LEU A 354 -14.39 32.73 -15.58
CA LEU A 354 -15.60 31.97 -15.95
C LEU A 354 -16.87 32.71 -15.54
N HIS A 355 -16.95 33.27 -14.33
CA HIS A 355 -18.08 34.04 -13.86
C HIS A 355 -18.21 35.35 -14.68
N PHE A 356 -17.11 36.05 -14.96
CA PHE A 356 -17.13 37.25 -15.80
C PHE A 356 -17.67 36.92 -17.19
N MET A 357 -17.18 35.88 -17.85
CA MET A 357 -17.68 35.46 -19.17
C MET A 357 -19.16 35.08 -19.12
N PHE A 358 -19.61 34.41 -18.07
CA PHE A 358 -21.01 34.04 -17.87
C PHE A 358 -21.89 35.30 -17.77
N TRP A 359 -21.49 36.30 -16.98
CA TRP A 359 -22.25 37.56 -16.88
C TRP A 359 -22.28 38.33 -18.19
N VAL A 360 -21.18 38.38 -18.93
CA VAL A 360 -21.14 39.00 -20.27
C VAL A 360 -22.05 38.25 -21.24
N TYR A 361 -22.06 36.93 -21.21
CA TYR A 361 -22.97 36.09 -22.00
C TYR A 361 -24.44 36.42 -21.71
N ILE A 362 -24.84 36.48 -20.44
CA ILE A 362 -26.20 36.83 -20.04
C ILE A 362 -26.56 38.24 -20.53
N ALA A 363 -25.66 39.22 -20.36
CA ALA A 363 -25.88 40.59 -20.80
C ALA A 363 -26.03 40.68 -22.32
N MET A 364 -25.33 39.91 -23.11
CA MET A 364 -25.49 39.86 -24.57
C MET A 364 -26.78 39.14 -24.98
N VAL A 365 -27.16 38.05 -24.34
CA VAL A 365 -28.36 37.30 -24.70
C VAL A 365 -29.63 38.04 -24.35
N PHE A 366 -29.75 38.56 -23.13
CA PHE A 366 -31.00 39.18 -22.69
C PHE A 366 -31.08 40.69 -23.01
N PRO A 367 -30.31 41.60 -22.40
CA PRO A 367 -30.47 43.02 -22.76
C PRO A 367 -29.93 43.33 -24.15
N GLY A 368 -28.85 42.65 -24.61
CA GLY A 368 -28.25 42.88 -25.92
C GLY A 368 -29.19 42.51 -27.06
N CYS A 369 -29.75 41.33 -27.10
CA CYS A 369 -30.70 40.92 -28.13
C CYS A 369 -32.00 41.72 -28.07
N TYR A 370 -32.47 42.14 -26.88
CA TYR A 370 -33.63 43.01 -26.73
C TYR A 370 -33.39 44.41 -27.35
N LEU A 371 -32.24 45.01 -27.05
CA LEU A 371 -31.86 46.33 -27.63
C LEU A 371 -31.69 46.24 -29.15
N LEU A 372 -31.13 45.12 -29.64
CA LEU A 372 -31.00 44.86 -31.08
C LEU A 372 -32.38 44.79 -31.75
N GLY A 373 -33.34 44.07 -31.13
CA GLY A 373 -34.72 43.97 -31.61
C GLY A 373 -35.50 45.29 -31.57
N LYS A 374 -35.20 46.17 -30.59
CA LYS A 374 -35.79 47.50 -30.50
C LYS A 374 -35.29 48.44 -31.59
N ARG A 375 -34.03 48.28 -32.03
CA ARG A 375 -33.39 49.10 -33.03
C ARG A 375 -33.71 48.68 -34.48
N TRP A 376 -33.81 47.35 -34.69
CA TRP A 376 -34.04 46.73 -35.99
C TRP A 376 -35.32 45.93 -35.95
N SER A 377 -36.33 46.33 -36.73
CA SER A 377 -37.66 45.72 -36.72
C SER A 377 -37.71 44.30 -37.33
N ASP A 378 -36.63 43.83 -37.95
CA ASP A 378 -36.55 42.50 -38.53
C ASP A 378 -36.13 41.49 -37.48
N PHE A 379 -37.05 40.57 -37.13
CA PHE A 379 -36.81 39.51 -36.16
C PHE A 379 -35.68 38.58 -36.57
N ARG A 380 -35.35 38.44 -37.86
CA ARG A 380 -34.23 37.60 -38.36
C ARG A 380 -32.89 38.07 -37.80
N VAL A 381 -32.70 39.38 -37.67
CA VAL A 381 -31.48 39.97 -37.11
C VAL A 381 -31.33 39.60 -35.62
N VAL A 382 -32.43 39.58 -34.89
CA VAL A 382 -32.41 39.20 -33.48
C VAL A 382 -32.03 37.71 -33.31
N TYR A 383 -32.62 36.82 -34.13
CA TYR A 383 -32.26 35.39 -34.12
C TYR A 383 -30.82 35.15 -34.56
N ALA A 384 -30.36 35.87 -35.60
CA ALA A 384 -28.96 35.78 -36.02
C ALA A 384 -28.00 36.28 -34.94
N GLY A 385 -28.35 37.37 -34.22
CA GLY A 385 -27.59 37.86 -33.08
C GLY A 385 -27.54 36.89 -31.91
N LEU A 386 -28.68 36.26 -31.57
CA LEU A 386 -28.77 35.25 -30.54
C LEU A 386 -27.90 34.02 -30.89
N LEU A 387 -28.08 33.49 -32.10
CA LEU A 387 -27.33 32.32 -32.57
C LEU A 387 -25.82 32.63 -32.62
N GLY A 388 -25.43 33.78 -33.13
CA GLY A 388 -24.05 34.26 -33.15
C GLY A 388 -23.44 34.35 -31.74
N THR A 389 -24.21 34.88 -30.78
CA THR A 389 -23.78 34.96 -29.38
C THR A 389 -23.57 33.55 -28.78
N VAL A 390 -24.51 32.63 -29.01
CA VAL A 390 -24.39 31.25 -28.52
C VAL A 390 -23.16 30.56 -29.11
N VAL A 391 -22.94 30.65 -30.42
CA VAL A 391 -21.78 30.05 -31.09
C VAL A 391 -20.48 30.67 -30.58
N LEU A 392 -20.42 32.02 -30.47
CA LEU A 392 -19.24 32.74 -29.98
C LEU A 392 -18.88 32.30 -28.57
N PHE A 393 -19.86 32.27 -27.64
CA PHE A 393 -19.60 31.89 -26.25
C PHE A 393 -19.33 30.39 -26.09
N SER A 394 -19.95 29.53 -26.90
CA SER A 394 -19.59 28.11 -26.94
C SER A 394 -18.12 27.92 -27.31
N PHE A 395 -17.64 28.68 -28.29
CA PHE A 395 -16.22 28.64 -28.67
C PHE A 395 -15.31 29.22 -27.56
N LEU A 396 -15.68 30.37 -26.98
CA LEU A 396 -14.92 30.99 -25.89
C LEU A 396 -14.87 30.10 -24.64
N PHE A 397 -15.99 29.48 -24.23
CA PHE A 397 -16.02 28.53 -23.13
C PHE A 397 -15.22 27.27 -23.45
N SER A 398 -15.22 26.82 -24.72
CA SER A 398 -14.36 25.70 -25.14
C SER A 398 -12.87 26.05 -24.99
N ILE A 399 -12.45 27.27 -25.40
CA ILE A 399 -11.05 27.71 -25.23
C ILE A 399 -10.66 27.85 -23.77
N VAL A 400 -11.52 28.46 -22.96
CA VAL A 400 -11.25 28.64 -21.52
C VAL A 400 -11.30 27.27 -20.81
N GLY A 401 -12.24 26.41 -21.20
CA GLY A 401 -12.29 25.03 -20.74
C GLY A 401 -11.05 24.22 -21.17
N GLN A 402 -10.61 24.36 -22.43
CA GLN A 402 -9.36 23.72 -22.90
C GLN A 402 -8.12 24.23 -22.17
N ARG A 403 -8.06 25.49 -21.76
CA ARG A 403 -6.97 25.99 -20.91
C ARG A 403 -7.05 25.49 -19.48
N GLY A 404 -8.26 25.25 -18.96
CA GLY A 404 -8.47 24.51 -17.72
C GLY A 404 -8.17 23.00 -17.87
N TYR A 405 -8.34 22.46 -19.08
CA TYR A 405 -7.96 21.10 -19.50
C TYR A 405 -6.54 21.03 -20.10
N GLY A 406 -5.68 22.01 -19.87
CA GLY A 406 -4.24 21.90 -20.13
C GLY A 406 -3.54 20.84 -19.26
N GLU A 407 -4.33 19.97 -18.71
CA GLU A 407 -3.96 18.80 -17.94
C GLU A 407 -3.25 17.82 -18.86
N ALA A 408 -1.95 17.76 -18.70
CA ALA A 408 -1.17 16.68 -19.28
C ALA A 408 -1.34 15.44 -18.40
N THR A 409 -1.34 14.27 -19.00
CA THR A 409 -1.18 13.02 -18.26
C THR A 409 0.04 13.16 -17.37
N ALA A 410 -0.13 13.03 -16.06
CA ALA A 410 0.90 13.25 -15.06
C ALA A 410 0.83 12.23 -13.92
N VAL A 411 1.97 11.97 -13.33
CA VAL A 411 2.10 11.14 -12.12
C VAL A 411 2.63 12.03 -11.01
N HIS A 412 1.90 12.10 -9.91
CA HIS A 412 2.36 12.73 -8.67
C HIS A 412 2.66 11.66 -7.63
N SER A 413 3.85 11.70 -7.03
CA SER A 413 4.29 10.67 -6.08
C SER A 413 5.00 11.26 -4.89
N VAL A 414 4.84 10.63 -3.74
CA VAL A 414 5.70 10.84 -2.58
C VAL A 414 6.23 9.49 -2.10
N ALA A 415 7.46 9.47 -1.61
CA ALA A 415 8.10 8.25 -1.18
C ALA A 415 8.93 8.42 0.10
N ILE A 416 9.07 7.30 0.82
CA ILE A 416 10.09 7.10 1.84
C ILE A 416 11.07 6.08 1.29
N ALA A 417 12.35 6.43 1.26
CA ALA A 417 13.43 5.57 0.77
C ALA A 417 14.46 5.34 1.87
N LYS A 418 14.59 4.10 2.31
CA LYS A 418 15.58 3.70 3.31
C LYS A 418 16.81 3.13 2.61
N ALA A 419 17.98 3.64 2.97
CA ALA A 419 19.24 3.18 2.40
C ALA A 419 19.58 1.76 2.83
N LEU A 420 20.04 0.94 1.88
CA LEU A 420 20.51 -0.41 2.09
C LEU A 420 22.05 -0.47 1.96
N PRO A 421 22.71 -1.44 2.62
CA PRO A 421 24.18 -1.55 2.59
C PRO A 421 24.77 -1.77 1.20
N ASP A 422 24.00 -2.40 0.30
CA ASP A 422 24.40 -2.65 -1.09
C ASP A 422 24.32 -1.40 -1.99
N GLY A 423 23.93 -0.24 -1.42
CA GLY A 423 23.69 1.01 -2.15
C GLY A 423 22.33 1.08 -2.82
N GLY A 424 21.48 0.08 -2.62
CA GLY A 424 20.09 0.08 -3.00
C GLY A 424 19.22 0.88 -2.03
N LEU A 425 17.93 0.91 -2.34
CA LEU A 425 16.91 1.59 -1.54
C LEU A 425 15.70 0.68 -1.33
N ASP A 426 15.23 0.59 -0.10
CA ASP A 426 13.91 0.06 0.22
C ASP A 426 12.91 1.21 0.21
N VAL A 427 12.00 1.19 -0.77
CA VAL A 427 11.11 2.32 -1.09
C VAL A 427 9.66 1.96 -0.81
N ALA A 428 8.99 2.84 -0.06
CA ALA A 428 7.54 2.86 0.05
C ALA A 428 7.01 4.15 -0.59
N ALA A 429 6.19 4.04 -1.62
CA ALA A 429 5.68 5.19 -2.35
C ALA A 429 4.16 5.18 -2.44
N TRP A 430 3.58 6.38 -2.47
CA TRP A 430 2.19 6.65 -2.77
C TRP A 430 2.14 7.50 -4.02
N SER A 431 1.33 7.09 -4.97
CA SER A 431 1.26 7.72 -6.28
C SER A 431 -0.18 7.95 -6.70
N ASN A 432 -0.41 9.03 -7.43
CA ASN A 432 -1.64 9.32 -8.13
C ASN A 432 -1.31 9.56 -9.61
N VAL A 433 -1.92 8.77 -10.48
CA VAL A 433 -1.81 8.87 -11.93
C VAL A 433 -3.07 9.54 -12.45
N PHE A 434 -2.91 10.69 -13.09
CA PHE A 434 -3.97 11.35 -13.84
C PHE A 434 -3.76 11.15 -15.34
N VAL A 435 -4.82 10.80 -16.06
CA VAL A 435 -4.76 10.57 -17.50
C VAL A 435 -5.82 11.38 -18.25
N THR A 436 -5.43 11.91 -19.40
CA THR A 436 -6.35 12.63 -20.31
C THR A 436 -7.02 11.67 -21.28
N ASN A 437 -6.36 10.56 -21.62
CA ASN A 437 -6.87 9.53 -22.52
C ASN A 437 -7.19 8.25 -21.75
N GLY A 438 -8.42 7.75 -21.89
CA GLY A 438 -8.81 6.48 -21.27
C GLY A 438 -8.14 5.30 -21.97
N ALA A 439 -7.51 4.43 -21.19
CA ALA A 439 -6.87 3.20 -21.69
C ALA A 439 -6.56 2.22 -20.53
N TYR A 440 -6.14 1.00 -20.91
CA TYR A 440 -5.46 0.10 -19.99
C TYR A 440 -3.99 0.52 -19.86
N TYR A 441 -3.61 0.87 -18.64
CA TYR A 441 -2.24 1.24 -18.31
C TYR A 441 -1.55 0.12 -17.54
N THR A 442 -0.30 -0.16 -17.89
CA THR A 442 0.55 -1.07 -17.13
C THR A 442 1.59 -0.25 -16.36
N ILE A 443 1.48 -0.30 -15.05
CA ILE A 443 2.33 0.43 -14.11
C ILE A 443 3.40 -0.54 -13.61
N LYS A 444 4.66 -0.20 -13.82
CA LYS A 444 5.84 -0.92 -13.33
C LYS A 444 6.88 0.06 -12.83
N HIS A 445 7.73 -0.38 -11.92
CA HIS A 445 8.91 0.35 -11.48
C HIS A 445 10.16 -0.47 -11.78
N ASN A 446 11.29 0.20 -11.88
CA ASN A 446 12.58 -0.44 -12.15
C ASN A 446 13.21 -0.95 -10.84
N GLY A 447 12.80 -2.13 -10.37
CA GLY A 447 13.31 -2.70 -9.13
C GLY A 447 12.88 -4.15 -8.96
N ARG A 448 13.16 -4.71 -7.79
CA ARG A 448 12.80 -6.09 -7.43
C ARG A 448 11.80 -6.11 -6.29
N GLY A 449 10.95 -7.13 -6.26
CA GLY A 449 9.98 -7.32 -5.19
C GLY A 449 8.94 -6.20 -5.16
N ALA A 450 8.44 -5.78 -6.33
CA ALA A 450 7.45 -4.73 -6.42
C ALA A 450 6.08 -5.23 -5.96
N LEU A 451 5.52 -4.54 -4.98
CA LEU A 451 4.18 -4.77 -4.44
C LEU A 451 3.32 -3.54 -4.72
N TYR A 452 2.10 -3.77 -5.18
CA TYR A 452 1.13 -2.74 -5.50
C TYR A 452 -0.18 -2.95 -4.76
N SER A 453 -0.87 -1.87 -4.43
CA SER A 453 -2.25 -1.88 -3.95
C SER A 453 -2.91 -0.55 -4.27
N THR A 454 -4.17 -0.56 -4.64
CA THR A 454 -4.96 0.67 -4.79
C THR A 454 -5.41 1.23 -3.44
N CYS A 455 -5.28 0.44 -2.37
CA CYS A 455 -5.68 0.82 -1.00
C CYS A 455 -7.10 1.38 -0.92
N ASN A 456 -7.96 1.02 -1.87
CA ASN A 456 -9.30 1.55 -1.95
C ASN A 456 -10.24 0.76 -1.03
N GLU A 457 -11.07 1.47 -0.27
CA GLU A 457 -12.00 0.90 0.69
C GLU A 457 -13.47 1.03 0.24
N SER A 458 -13.74 1.75 -0.84
CA SER A 458 -15.10 2.14 -1.20
C SER A 458 -15.54 1.75 -2.60
N GLU A 459 -14.61 1.58 -3.55
CA GLU A 459 -14.96 1.29 -4.93
C GLU A 459 -14.19 0.09 -5.50
N GLN A 460 -14.79 -0.57 -6.47
CA GLN A 460 -14.12 -1.57 -7.27
C GLN A 460 -13.20 -0.89 -8.29
N VAL A 461 -11.95 -1.33 -8.33
CA VAL A 461 -10.98 -0.92 -9.34
C VAL A 461 -10.91 -1.98 -10.42
N ASN A 462 -11.19 -1.59 -11.67
CA ASN A 462 -11.04 -2.48 -12.81
C ASN A 462 -9.54 -2.63 -13.14
N GLY A 463 -8.88 -3.54 -12.44
CA GLY A 463 -7.45 -3.76 -12.56
C GLY A 463 -6.99 -5.07 -11.95
N GLU A 464 -5.78 -5.46 -12.34
CA GLU A 464 -5.10 -6.68 -11.90
C GLU A 464 -3.70 -6.32 -11.38
N ILE A 465 -3.41 -6.79 -10.20
CA ILE A 465 -2.12 -6.61 -9.53
C ILE A 465 -1.42 -7.97 -9.53
N ASN A 466 -0.22 -8.01 -10.06
CA ASN A 466 0.71 -9.12 -9.89
C ASN A 466 1.81 -8.64 -8.95
N ASN A 467 1.86 -9.16 -7.73
CA ASN A 467 2.83 -8.82 -6.71
C ASN A 467 3.94 -9.87 -6.68
N GLY A 468 5.20 -9.45 -6.56
CA GLY A 468 6.32 -10.38 -6.47
C GLY A 468 7.61 -9.85 -7.06
N ALA A 469 8.49 -10.75 -7.54
CA ALA A 469 9.81 -10.38 -8.04
C ALA A 469 9.75 -9.34 -9.16
N ASP A 470 8.83 -9.51 -10.11
CA ASP A 470 8.60 -8.62 -11.27
C ASP A 470 7.19 -8.03 -11.24
N GLY A 471 6.82 -7.51 -10.08
CA GLY A 471 5.47 -7.00 -9.83
C GLY A 471 5.00 -5.95 -10.84
N SER A 472 3.70 -5.95 -11.12
CA SER A 472 3.06 -4.99 -12.03
C SER A 472 1.61 -4.73 -11.64
N PHE A 473 1.12 -3.55 -11.97
CA PHE A 473 -0.27 -3.17 -11.81
C PHE A 473 -0.84 -2.77 -13.16
N ARG A 474 -1.80 -3.56 -13.67
CA ARG A 474 -2.54 -3.28 -14.89
C ARG A 474 -3.92 -2.77 -14.53
N VAL A 475 -4.29 -1.59 -15.02
CA VAL A 475 -5.53 -0.91 -14.62
C VAL A 475 -6.16 -0.17 -15.78
N ASP A 476 -7.48 -0.23 -15.84
CA ASP A 476 -8.30 0.59 -16.73
C ASP A 476 -8.54 1.94 -16.07
N ILE A 477 -8.07 3.01 -16.70
CA ILE A 477 -8.27 4.38 -16.22
C ILE A 477 -9.10 5.13 -17.26
N PRO A 478 -10.34 5.55 -16.93
CA PRO A 478 -11.17 6.33 -17.83
C PRO A 478 -10.52 7.69 -18.19
N PRO A 479 -10.93 8.32 -19.30
CA PRO A 479 -10.39 9.62 -19.68
C PRO A 479 -10.72 10.67 -18.61
N PHE A 480 -9.81 11.61 -18.40
CA PHE A 480 -9.91 12.70 -17.40
C PHE A 480 -10.18 12.19 -15.98
N SER A 481 -9.59 11.05 -15.65
CA SER A 481 -9.70 10.48 -14.32
C SER A 481 -8.33 10.18 -13.73
N ASN A 482 -8.33 9.93 -12.43
CA ASN A 482 -7.13 9.56 -11.70
C ASN A 482 -7.24 8.16 -11.11
N ARG A 483 -6.07 7.58 -10.85
CA ARG A 483 -5.95 6.32 -10.14
C ARG A 483 -4.81 6.38 -9.14
N GLU A 484 -5.16 6.08 -7.91
CA GLU A 484 -4.26 6.10 -6.77
C GLU A 484 -3.75 4.70 -6.48
N PHE A 485 -2.48 4.58 -6.06
CA PHE A 485 -1.92 3.32 -5.61
C PHE A 485 -0.73 3.51 -4.68
N ALA A 486 -0.53 2.56 -3.77
CA ALA A 486 0.68 2.43 -2.98
C ALA A 486 1.61 1.38 -3.62
N THR A 487 2.90 1.61 -3.48
CA THR A 487 3.94 0.69 -3.97
C THR A 487 4.98 0.47 -2.88
N ARG A 488 5.47 -0.77 -2.80
CA ARG A 488 6.67 -1.12 -2.03
C ARG A 488 7.63 -1.85 -2.95
N ILE A 489 8.91 -1.42 -2.98
CA ILE A 489 9.88 -1.95 -3.93
C ILE A 489 11.31 -1.77 -3.43
N LYS A 490 12.21 -2.68 -3.80
CA LYS A 490 13.66 -2.50 -3.68
C LYS A 490 14.21 -1.95 -5.00
N LEU A 491 14.78 -0.74 -4.96
CA LEU A 491 15.56 -0.18 -6.06
C LEU A 491 17.03 -0.62 -5.91
N PRO A 492 17.69 -1.04 -7.00
CA PRO A 492 19.05 -1.59 -6.95
C PRO A 492 20.15 -0.55 -6.72
N ALA A 493 19.85 0.73 -6.92
CA ALA A 493 20.77 1.86 -6.78
C ALA A 493 20.01 3.14 -6.44
N GLY A 494 20.73 4.22 -6.16
CA GLY A 494 20.16 5.54 -5.89
C GLY A 494 20.22 5.96 -4.42
N SER A 495 20.82 5.15 -3.57
CA SER A 495 21.06 5.53 -2.17
C SER A 495 22.07 6.69 -2.09
N PRO A 496 21.72 7.80 -1.42
CA PRO A 496 22.68 8.86 -1.12
C PRO A 496 23.84 8.31 -0.29
N LYS A 497 25.06 8.58 -0.71
CA LYS A 497 26.25 8.23 0.07
C LYS A 497 26.58 9.38 0.99
N ILE A 498 26.45 9.15 2.29
CA ILE A 498 26.73 10.15 3.32
C ILE A 498 27.98 9.75 4.08
N LYS A 499 28.92 10.67 4.19
CA LYS A 499 30.16 10.52 4.96
C LYS A 499 30.25 11.58 6.04
N VAL A 500 30.61 11.17 7.24
CA VAL A 500 30.92 12.10 8.33
C VAL A 500 32.33 12.66 8.12
N ASP A 501 32.45 13.95 7.91
CA ASP A 501 33.73 14.66 7.79
C ASP A 501 34.25 15.10 9.17
N SER A 502 33.36 15.68 9.99
CA SER A 502 33.68 16.02 11.38
C SER A 502 32.43 15.90 12.27
N PHE A 503 32.63 15.53 13.51
CA PHE A 503 31.59 15.62 14.54
C PHE A 503 32.19 15.88 15.92
N LYS A 504 31.41 16.55 16.77
CA LYS A 504 31.78 16.82 18.16
C LYS A 504 30.56 16.68 19.05
N LEU A 505 30.74 15.99 20.17
CA LEU A 505 29.73 15.84 21.19
C LEU A 505 30.07 16.73 22.39
N THR A 506 29.06 17.38 22.95
CA THR A 506 29.13 18.11 24.20
C THR A 506 27.95 17.70 25.07
N GLU A 507 28.20 17.14 26.23
CA GLU A 507 27.16 16.66 27.17
C GLU A 507 26.16 15.69 26.50
N ALA A 508 26.66 14.70 25.72
CA ALA A 508 25.88 13.76 24.96
C ALA A 508 24.95 14.39 23.88
N ARG A 509 25.17 15.66 23.53
CA ARG A 509 24.49 16.36 22.43
C ARG A 509 25.45 16.61 21.28
N LEU A 510 24.89 16.67 20.10
CA LEU A 510 25.64 17.00 18.90
C LEU A 510 25.93 18.52 18.88
N ALA A 511 27.18 18.88 19.06
CA ALA A 511 27.63 20.28 19.04
C ALA A 511 28.15 20.71 17.65
N GLU A 512 28.74 19.77 16.90
CA GLU A 512 29.22 20.01 15.55
C GLU A 512 28.99 18.74 14.72
N LEU A 513 28.50 18.92 13.51
CA LEU A 513 28.33 17.85 12.53
C LEU A 513 28.56 18.44 11.14
N GLU A 514 29.49 17.86 10.40
CA GLU A 514 29.75 18.17 8.99
C GLU A 514 29.67 16.87 8.18
N LEU A 515 28.83 16.87 7.16
CA LEU A 515 28.58 15.71 6.31
C LEU A 515 28.81 16.06 4.84
N SER A 516 29.50 15.17 4.15
CA SER A 516 29.57 15.18 2.68
C SER A 516 28.51 14.23 2.13
N ILE A 517 27.74 14.68 1.14
CA ILE A 517 26.71 13.89 0.47
C ILE A 517 27.04 13.79 -1.01
N ASP A 518 26.92 12.57 -1.54
CA ASP A 518 26.98 12.26 -2.95
C ASP A 518 25.67 11.60 -3.41
N GLY A 519 25.24 11.87 -4.64
CA GLY A 519 24.00 11.31 -5.22
C GLY A 519 22.76 12.18 -5.11
N VAL A 520 22.78 13.28 -4.33
CA VAL A 520 21.66 14.25 -4.25
C VAL A 520 22.19 15.67 -4.41
N LYS A 521 21.54 16.46 -5.25
CA LYS A 521 21.94 17.85 -5.50
C LYS A 521 21.34 18.79 -4.46
N GLN A 522 22.10 19.84 -4.12
CA GLN A 522 21.63 20.88 -3.21
C GLN A 522 20.35 21.58 -3.71
N GLU A 523 20.25 21.84 -5.03
CA GLU A 523 19.12 22.51 -5.66
C GLU A 523 17.80 21.71 -5.60
N ASP A 524 17.91 20.37 -5.55
CA ASP A 524 16.77 19.46 -5.47
C ASP A 524 16.34 19.21 -4.02
N THR A 525 17.14 19.64 -3.04
CA THR A 525 16.89 19.40 -1.60
C THR A 525 16.07 20.51 -0.98
N GLN A 526 15.03 20.14 -0.22
CA GLN A 526 14.15 21.10 0.45
C GLN A 526 14.38 21.16 1.95
N PHE A 527 14.46 20.00 2.61
CA PHE A 527 14.68 19.89 4.06
C PHE A 527 15.74 18.84 4.36
N VAL A 528 16.60 19.16 5.32
CA VAL A 528 17.57 18.18 5.84
C VAL A 528 17.58 18.25 7.36
N ASN A 529 17.32 17.10 7.97
CA ASN A 529 17.37 16.96 9.41
C ASN A 529 18.22 15.74 9.78
N ALA A 530 18.87 15.80 10.92
CA ALA A 530 19.55 14.67 11.54
C ALA A 530 18.89 14.33 12.86
N LEU A 531 18.70 13.05 13.14
CA LEU A 531 18.29 12.54 14.44
C LEU A 531 19.51 11.90 15.10
N PHE A 532 19.84 12.38 16.30
CA PHE A 532 20.88 11.82 17.15
C PHE A 532 20.36 11.68 18.58
N GLY A 533 20.48 10.50 19.17
CA GLY A 533 19.84 10.21 20.42
C GLY A 533 18.31 10.40 20.32
N ASP A 534 17.77 11.30 21.11
CA ASP A 534 16.34 11.66 21.16
C ASP A 534 16.02 13.03 20.51
N ARG A 535 17.00 13.67 19.87
CA ARG A 535 16.89 15.04 19.35
C ARG A 535 17.06 15.12 17.86
N PHE A 536 16.26 15.98 17.26
CA PHE A 536 16.42 16.43 15.90
C PHE A 536 17.30 17.65 15.82
N TYR A 537 18.09 17.70 14.76
CA TYR A 537 18.99 18.79 14.41
C TYR A 537 18.72 19.20 12.97
N THR A 538 18.65 20.51 12.73
CA THR A 538 18.52 21.03 11.37
C THR A 538 19.91 21.16 10.74
N LEU A 539 20.05 20.73 9.51
CA LEU A 539 21.26 20.84 8.72
C LEU A 539 21.05 21.80 7.54
N HIS A 540 22.05 22.58 7.20
CA HIS A 540 22.06 23.46 6.05
C HIS A 540 23.24 23.22 5.14
N TRP A 541 23.01 23.40 3.84
CA TRP A 541 24.06 23.36 2.86
C TRP A 541 24.99 24.57 2.99
N GLN A 542 26.29 24.30 3.15
CA GLN A 542 27.35 25.30 3.24
C GLN A 542 28.59 24.80 2.48
N ASN A 543 28.97 25.49 1.41
CA ASN A 543 30.12 25.11 0.58
C ASN A 543 30.07 23.65 0.06
N GLY A 544 28.89 23.17 -0.38
CA GLY A 544 28.71 21.82 -0.88
C GLY A 544 28.66 20.71 0.17
N LYS A 545 28.64 21.06 1.46
CA LYS A 545 28.52 20.14 2.60
C LYS A 545 27.33 20.50 3.47
N LEU A 546 26.82 19.54 4.20
CA LEU A 546 25.81 19.77 5.22
C LEU A 546 26.47 20.06 6.56
N LYS A 547 26.10 21.16 7.17
CA LYS A 547 26.56 21.58 8.50
C LYS A 547 25.39 21.75 9.45
N LEU A 548 25.68 21.51 10.72
CA LEU A 548 24.74 21.72 11.80
C LEU A 548 24.35 23.21 11.86
N ALA A 549 23.05 23.48 11.79
CA ALA A 549 22.51 24.84 11.89
C ALA A 549 21.91 25.14 13.24
N GLY A 550 21.38 24.13 13.93
CA GLY A 550 20.78 24.28 15.25
C GLY A 550 20.06 23.03 15.73
N ASP A 551 19.67 23.07 17.01
CA ASP A 551 18.83 22.06 17.65
C ASP A 551 17.36 22.34 17.28
N ALA A 552 16.70 21.41 16.62
CA ALA A 552 15.29 21.51 16.26
C ALA A 552 14.35 20.99 17.38
N GLY A 553 14.92 20.48 18.46
CA GLY A 553 14.18 19.97 19.61
C GLY A 553 14.01 18.45 19.62
N ASP A 554 13.12 17.97 20.47
CA ASP A 554 12.75 16.56 20.55
C ASP A 554 11.84 16.12 19.39
N ALA A 555 11.64 14.81 19.27
CA ALA A 555 10.80 14.27 18.20
C ALA A 555 9.34 14.73 18.30
N ALA A 556 8.82 14.95 19.51
CA ALA A 556 7.43 15.38 19.69
C ALA A 556 7.19 16.79 19.16
N SER A 557 8.14 17.72 19.41
CA SER A 557 8.08 19.09 18.88
C SER A 557 8.31 19.15 17.38
N MET A 558 9.23 18.35 16.84
CA MET A 558 9.52 18.32 15.41
C MET A 558 8.35 17.73 14.59
N LEU A 559 7.76 16.64 15.06
CA LEU A 559 6.71 15.93 14.34
C LEU A 559 5.34 16.62 14.46
N LYS A 560 5.12 17.48 15.47
CA LYS A 560 3.84 18.19 15.69
C LYS A 560 2.63 17.26 15.54
N VAL A 561 2.65 16.11 16.22
CA VAL A 561 1.68 15.01 16.05
C VAL A 561 0.22 15.47 16.16
N GLN A 562 -0.08 16.44 17.01
CA GLN A 562 -1.42 17.03 17.10
C GLN A 562 -1.88 17.70 15.80
N ASN A 563 -0.98 18.32 15.05
CA ASN A 563 -1.30 18.93 13.77
C ASN A 563 -1.53 17.88 12.68
N MET A 564 -0.92 16.70 12.80
CA MET A 564 -1.13 15.59 11.86
C MET A 564 -2.51 14.97 12.02
N GLN A 565 -3.07 14.90 13.21
CA GLN A 565 -4.45 14.47 13.45
C GLN A 565 -5.44 15.43 12.79
N ASN A 566 -5.17 16.72 12.84
CA ASN A 566 -5.96 17.73 12.13
C ASN A 566 -5.79 17.62 10.61
N TRP A 567 -4.60 17.28 10.13
CA TRP A 567 -4.32 17.08 8.71
C TRP A 567 -5.15 15.92 8.12
N SER A 568 -5.29 14.81 8.83
CA SER A 568 -6.14 13.69 8.41
C SER A 568 -7.64 13.99 8.55
N ARG A 569 -8.07 14.74 9.57
CA ARG A 569 -9.47 15.14 9.76
C ARG A 569 -9.99 16.08 8.67
N ASN A 570 -9.18 17.03 8.24
CA ASN A 570 -9.58 17.98 7.19
C ASN A 570 -9.80 17.32 5.83
N GLN A 571 -9.33 16.09 5.65
CA GLN A 571 -9.54 15.33 4.43
C GLN A 571 -10.98 14.79 4.27
N TYR A 572 -11.68 14.52 5.39
CA TYR A 572 -13.06 14.01 5.39
C TYR A 572 -14.12 15.09 5.66
N GLY A 573 -13.70 16.30 5.99
CA GLY A 573 -14.62 17.42 6.23
C GLY A 573 -15.07 18.05 4.92
N TYR A 574 -16.37 18.19 4.73
CA TYR A 574 -16.98 19.00 3.66
C TYR A 574 -16.73 20.51 3.84
N GLY A 575 -15.74 20.89 4.64
CA GLY A 575 -15.29 22.28 4.79
C GLY A 575 -14.52 22.72 3.56
N TYR A 576 -15.05 23.66 2.79
CA TYR A 576 -14.31 24.41 1.79
C TYR A 576 -13.11 25.05 2.46
N ASP A 577 -11.92 24.51 2.21
CA ASP A 577 -10.68 24.96 2.82
C ASP A 577 -10.16 26.18 2.04
N TYR A 578 -10.73 27.35 2.34
CA TYR A 578 -10.31 28.64 1.77
C TYR A 578 -8.81 28.97 2.02
N GLN A 579 -8.16 28.24 2.94
CA GLN A 579 -6.74 28.45 3.24
C GLN A 579 -5.79 27.79 2.22
N ARG A 580 -6.31 26.98 1.28
CA ARG A 580 -5.49 26.30 0.26
C ARG A 580 -5.48 26.98 -1.10
N GLU A 581 -6.34 27.98 -1.31
CA GLU A 581 -6.32 28.76 -2.53
C GLU A 581 -5.00 29.55 -2.64
N GLY A 582 -4.24 29.30 -3.71
CA GLY A 582 -2.96 29.97 -3.98
C GLY A 582 -1.70 29.20 -3.58
N GLN A 583 -1.81 28.00 -2.99
CA GLN A 583 -0.63 27.16 -2.72
C GLN A 583 -0.10 26.53 -4.02
N THR A 584 1.20 26.67 -4.23
CA THR A 584 1.87 26.01 -5.36
C THR A 584 1.95 24.48 -5.15
N VAL A 585 2.16 23.73 -6.23
CA VAL A 585 2.40 22.27 -6.14
C VAL A 585 3.57 21.98 -5.19
N LYS A 586 4.61 22.81 -5.21
CA LYS A 586 5.76 22.72 -4.32
C LYS A 586 5.37 22.88 -2.85
N ASP A 587 4.51 23.85 -2.52
CA ASP A 587 4.04 24.06 -1.15
C ASP A 587 3.25 22.86 -0.63
N ARG A 588 2.44 22.23 -1.49
CA ARG A 588 1.69 21.02 -1.17
C ARG A 588 2.61 19.83 -0.89
N PHE A 589 3.68 19.65 -1.66
CA PHE A 589 4.69 18.64 -1.36
C PHE A 589 5.40 18.92 -0.03
N ASN A 590 5.71 20.18 0.27
CA ASN A 590 6.34 20.56 1.54
C ASN A 590 5.48 20.20 2.77
N LEU A 591 4.16 20.26 2.65
CA LEU A 591 3.24 19.85 3.71
C LEU A 591 3.30 18.34 4.01
N MET A 592 3.76 17.52 3.06
CA MET A 592 3.89 16.07 3.24
C MET A 592 5.16 15.66 4.00
N TYR A 593 6.13 16.55 4.16
CA TYR A 593 7.39 16.24 4.84
C TYR A 593 7.19 15.67 6.24
N THR A 594 6.45 16.37 7.10
CA THR A 594 6.23 15.94 8.49
C THR A 594 5.48 14.62 8.61
N PRO A 595 4.38 14.35 7.85
CA PRO A 595 3.75 13.05 7.80
C PRO A 595 4.67 11.91 7.32
N LEU A 596 5.48 12.15 6.29
CA LEU A 596 6.46 11.16 5.81
C LEU A 596 7.53 10.87 6.86
N LEU A 597 8.05 11.92 7.52
CA LEU A 597 9.01 11.79 8.61
C LEU A 597 8.44 10.95 9.75
N SER A 598 7.21 11.25 10.18
CA SER A 598 6.51 10.53 11.23
C SER A 598 6.31 9.05 10.87
N ARG A 599 5.88 8.78 9.63
CA ARG A 599 5.73 7.42 9.13
C ARG A 599 7.05 6.66 9.04
N SER A 600 8.13 7.33 8.64
CA SER A 600 9.46 6.71 8.57
C SER A 600 9.96 6.24 9.94
N LEU A 601 9.56 6.94 11.00
CA LEU A 601 9.86 6.64 12.39
C LEU A 601 8.80 5.74 13.05
N ASN A 602 7.70 5.46 12.35
CA ASN A 602 6.57 4.69 12.86
C ASN A 602 5.90 5.30 14.11
N VAL A 603 5.75 6.62 14.12
CA VAL A 603 5.22 7.44 15.22
C VAL A 603 3.87 8.01 14.84
N ALA A 604 2.80 7.51 15.43
CA ALA A 604 1.43 7.99 15.23
C ALA A 604 0.91 8.88 16.37
N ARG A 605 1.53 8.80 17.56
CA ARG A 605 1.08 9.48 18.78
C ARG A 605 2.21 10.27 19.41
N GLU A 606 1.85 11.31 20.16
CA GLU A 606 2.83 12.13 20.87
C GLU A 606 3.63 11.33 21.92
N SER A 607 2.97 10.38 22.60
CA SER A 607 3.63 9.47 23.53
C SER A 607 4.69 8.60 22.85
N GLU A 608 4.47 8.19 21.61
CA GLU A 608 5.43 7.45 20.79
C GLU A 608 6.58 8.36 20.35
N ALA A 609 6.28 9.60 19.95
CA ALA A 609 7.28 10.58 19.55
C ALA A 609 8.30 10.85 20.67
N ARG A 610 7.83 10.97 21.91
CA ARG A 610 8.71 11.18 23.09
C ARG A 610 9.62 9.98 23.40
N GLN A 611 9.38 8.83 22.78
CA GLN A 611 10.14 7.60 23.01
C GLN A 611 11.12 7.30 21.87
N VAL A 612 11.09 8.09 20.80
CA VAL A 612 12.05 7.97 19.69
C VAL A 612 13.45 8.25 20.20
N ARG A 613 14.32 7.25 20.08
CA ARG A 613 15.73 7.39 20.49
C ARG A 613 16.63 6.52 19.63
N LEU A 614 17.69 7.11 19.10
CA LEU A 614 18.74 6.39 18.37
C LEU A 614 19.89 5.97 19.32
N PRO A 615 20.63 4.92 18.95
CA PRO A 615 21.88 4.58 19.61
C PRO A 615 22.89 5.74 19.54
N PRO A 616 23.81 5.84 20.54
CA PRO A 616 24.74 6.97 20.62
C PRO A 616 25.84 6.95 19.54
N ASP A 617 26.01 5.86 18.82
CA ASP A 617 26.98 5.65 17.76
C ASP A 617 26.36 5.78 16.36
N LEU A 618 25.12 6.25 16.25
CA LEU A 618 24.38 6.39 15.01
C LEU A 618 23.74 7.76 14.88
N VAL A 619 23.86 8.33 13.69
CA VAL A 619 23.06 9.48 13.25
C VAL A 619 22.17 9.05 12.10
N ARG A 620 20.87 9.30 12.18
CA ARG A 620 19.97 9.13 11.05
C ARG A 620 19.74 10.45 10.35
N VAL A 621 20.11 10.52 9.08
CA VAL A 621 19.92 11.70 8.24
C VAL A 621 18.65 11.53 7.44
N PHE A 622 17.77 12.53 7.54
CA PHE A 622 16.55 12.65 6.75
C PHE A 622 16.76 13.75 5.71
N LEU A 623 16.69 13.35 4.45
CA LEU A 623 16.88 14.25 3.32
C LEU A 623 15.61 14.25 2.47
N TYR A 624 14.88 15.35 2.46
CA TYR A 624 13.69 15.52 1.64
C TYR A 624 14.06 16.26 0.35
N ALA A 625 13.91 15.58 -0.76
CA ALA A 625 14.39 16.06 -2.03
C ALA A 625 13.46 15.66 -3.18
N LYS A 626 13.61 16.35 -4.31
CA LYS A 626 12.94 16.00 -5.57
C LYS A 626 13.25 14.55 -5.94
N MET A 627 12.21 13.84 -6.33
CA MET A 627 12.27 12.43 -6.70
C MET A 627 13.04 12.26 -8.03
N PRO A 628 14.12 11.46 -8.05
CA PRO A 628 14.87 11.21 -9.28
C PRO A 628 14.13 10.24 -10.20
N ALA A 629 14.62 10.17 -11.47
CA ALA A 629 13.95 9.41 -12.53
C ALA A 629 13.89 7.89 -12.26
N GLU A 630 14.79 7.36 -11.44
CA GLU A 630 14.85 5.94 -11.07
C GLU A 630 13.60 5.47 -10.29
N PHE A 631 12.91 6.41 -9.63
CA PHE A 631 11.65 6.15 -8.93
C PHE A 631 10.44 6.23 -9.86
N ALA A 632 10.62 6.71 -11.08
CA ALA A 632 9.51 6.95 -11.98
C ALA A 632 8.82 5.64 -12.39
N VAL A 633 7.50 5.73 -12.53
CA VAL A 633 6.70 4.69 -13.14
C VAL A 633 7.14 4.47 -14.58
N GLN A 634 7.49 3.24 -14.92
CA GLN A 634 7.78 2.84 -16.30
C GLN A 634 6.48 2.64 -17.06
N SER A 635 6.09 3.63 -17.82
CA SER A 635 4.98 3.52 -18.77
C SER A 635 5.25 4.47 -19.92
N THR A 636 5.18 3.96 -21.14
CA THR A 636 5.42 4.75 -22.37
C THR A 636 4.35 5.81 -22.63
N SER A 637 3.20 5.68 -21.97
CA SER A 637 2.02 6.55 -22.19
C SER A 637 1.74 7.51 -21.04
N LEU A 638 2.46 7.36 -19.91
CA LEU A 638 2.34 8.29 -18.79
C LEU A 638 3.34 9.45 -18.96
N GLY A 639 2.84 10.67 -18.98
CA GLY A 639 3.62 11.90 -19.18
C GLY A 639 4.56 12.22 -18.01
N GLY A 640 4.72 13.50 -17.67
CA GLY A 640 5.64 13.96 -16.64
C GLY A 640 5.42 13.33 -15.27
N HIS A 641 6.53 12.97 -14.62
CA HIS A 641 6.53 12.48 -13.24
C HIS A 641 7.04 13.58 -12.32
N ASN A 642 6.20 13.99 -11.37
CA ASN A 642 6.51 14.95 -10.33
C ASN A 642 6.42 14.27 -8.97
N GLY A 643 7.46 14.39 -8.17
CA GLY A 643 7.45 13.75 -6.87
C GLY A 643 8.57 14.21 -5.96
N GLU A 644 8.39 13.91 -4.68
CA GLU A 644 9.37 14.16 -3.64
C GLU A 644 9.64 12.86 -2.86
N VAL A 645 10.87 12.72 -2.41
CA VAL A 645 11.33 11.53 -1.66
C VAL A 645 11.98 11.93 -0.36
N LEU A 646 11.62 11.25 0.71
CA LEU A 646 12.28 11.30 2.00
C LEU A 646 13.30 10.17 2.09
N TYR A 647 14.56 10.47 1.90
CA TYR A 647 15.64 9.52 2.16
C TYR A 647 15.88 9.41 3.67
N CYS A 648 16.03 8.18 4.15
CA CYS A 648 16.41 7.84 5.50
C CYS A 648 17.73 7.08 5.45
N VAL A 649 18.82 7.71 5.88
CA VAL A 649 20.16 7.14 5.81
C VAL A 649 20.77 7.05 7.20
N ASP A 650 21.12 5.86 7.62
CA ASP A 650 21.81 5.61 8.86
C ASP A 650 23.32 5.73 8.69
N VAL A 651 23.93 6.64 9.41
CA VAL A 651 25.34 6.95 9.32
C VAL A 651 26.03 6.59 10.65
N PRO A 652 26.91 5.59 10.66
CA PRO A 652 27.66 5.26 11.86
C PRO A 652 28.66 6.39 12.19
N LEU A 653 28.71 6.77 13.45
CA LEU A 653 29.73 7.69 13.93
C LEU A 653 31.03 6.94 14.21
N PRO A 654 32.20 7.52 13.89
CA PRO A 654 33.46 6.91 14.24
C PRO A 654 33.59 6.85 15.78
N VAL A 655 34.09 5.74 16.30
CA VAL A 655 34.35 5.57 17.73
C VAL A 655 35.39 6.60 18.14
N GLN A 656 35.05 7.47 19.11
CA GLN A 656 36.00 8.44 19.71
C GLN A 656 36.94 7.77 20.70
#